data_5bb7a5a2254018fa7f82daeb8d42a447
#
_entry.id   5bb7a5a2254018fa7f82daeb8d42a447
#
_cell.length_a   1.000
_cell.length_b   1.000
_cell.length_c   1.000
_cell.angle_alpha   90.00
_cell.angle_beta   90.00
_cell.angle_gamma   90.00
#
_symmetry.space_group_name_H-M   'P 1'
#
loop_
_entity.id
_entity.type
_entity.pdbx_description
1 polymer ?
#
loop_
_entity_poly.entity_id
_entity_poly.type
_entity_poly.pdbx_seq_one_letter_code
_entity_poly.pdbx_strand_id
1 'polypeptide(L)'
;MAEEDRDEEGTTRAMVRGMTLEETGEGKRGTTTMRTLARDDVMDARAGAREVGRVRVVFRTKYWTNWGENVVVCGPAEALGGWNPERGVRMSCAHVGERTLEWRGEVEFDDWTGLRDGVEYRYAVVDEHGHVIAWDGEVRTLRLNDAATTGERGAECVDEWSSRATAESVFSRRAFANVVAPDLARVGDIDDAIEGDRAPTMSTSGGSRALDVRLEIRAPHATRTQRLAVTGSCSALGKSDKTKCLNLGKDAGTDVWSIEFRVDASEMPFEYAYLLRDGDSVIEDATGNRECSFSVNGDALSVAETQLFRRDGVFDYGNVWKGSGLALPVFSIRTGESVGCGDFVDLRQMVDFASTVGMSVVQVLPVNDTCVYGTFWDSYPYSSLSVHALHVMYLRVQELTGVTPELAEEIEAARLALDLKEIDYEVTVKEKLSFARRAYYNDGEKVLESDGFKSFYEKNASWLRPYGVFCVLRDLFGTSDHWRWGVFSTFSNDVLDKIDCPGGDLYESTRFFYYLQYNLHSQLICTAEYAKSKGVILKGDLPVGVDKRSVDTWMYPRLFRMDTSTGAPPDAFDANGQNWGFPTYNWENMAEDDYAWWRSRMQHLEQYFSAIRIDHILGFFRIWELPASAMTGLMGRFRPSLPLTRDELASCGLWDLNRLTQPYIQWHELEIIFGEHVHDVAYRYMI
;
A
#
# COMPACT_ATOMS: atom_id res chain seq x y z
N MET A 1 1.54 -54.39 -29.79
CA MET A 1 1.76 -54.10 -31.22
C MET A 1 2.26 -52.67 -31.20
N ALA A 2 3.49 -52.64 -31.15
CA ALA A 2 4.52 -52.22 -32.09
C ALA A 2 4.64 -50.69 -32.05
N GLU A 3 5.69 -50.17 -31.39
CA GLU A 3 7.02 -49.83 -31.98
C GLU A 3 6.88 -48.65 -32.97
N GLU A 4 7.60 -47.59 -32.78
CA GLU A 4 9.00 -47.22 -32.88
C GLU A 4 9.23 -45.83 -32.33
N ASP A 5 10.12 -45.62 -31.43
CA ASP A 5 11.54 -45.24 -31.48
C ASP A 5 11.87 -44.05 -32.43
N ARG A 6 12.43 -42.97 -31.86
CA ARG A 6 13.77 -42.40 -32.02
C ARG A 6 13.95 -40.99 -31.49
N ASP A 7 14.92 -40.95 -30.59
CA ASP A 7 15.94 -39.93 -30.32
C ASP A 7 15.96 -38.64 -31.15
N GLU A 8 16.16 -37.52 -30.44
CA GLU A 8 17.30 -36.62 -30.69
C GLU A 8 17.50 -35.63 -29.53
N GLU A 9 18.68 -35.74 -28.93
CA GLU A 9 19.31 -34.70 -28.11
C GLU A 9 19.56 -33.43 -28.93
N GLY A 10 19.41 -32.25 -28.33
CA GLY A 10 19.81 -31.01 -28.98
C GLY A 10 19.80 -29.81 -28.08
N THR A 11 20.87 -29.65 -27.34
CA THR A 11 21.43 -28.39 -26.79
C THR A 11 20.91 -27.11 -27.46
N THR A 12 20.42 -26.13 -26.68
CA THR A 12 20.55 -24.74 -27.13
C THR A 12 20.84 -23.79 -26.00
N ARG A 13 22.06 -23.32 -25.99
CA ARG A 13 22.54 -22.11 -25.30
C ARG A 13 22.06 -20.86 -26.03
N ALA A 14 21.67 -19.87 -25.22
CA ALA A 14 21.83 -18.41 -25.36
C ALA A 14 21.84 -17.78 -26.76
N MET A 15 20.99 -16.76 -26.93
CA MET A 15 21.34 -15.53 -27.66
C MET A 15 20.47 -14.35 -27.25
N VAL A 16 21.09 -13.45 -26.49
CA VAL A 16 20.70 -12.03 -26.39
C VAL A 16 21.43 -11.30 -27.52
N ARG A 17 20.71 -10.60 -28.39
CA ARG A 17 21.19 -9.48 -29.25
C ARG A 17 19.95 -8.73 -29.71
N GLY A 18 19.69 -7.49 -29.27
CA GLY A 18 20.25 -6.28 -29.86
C GLY A 18 19.43 -5.89 -31.10
N MET A 19 18.30 -5.10 -30.93
CA MET A 19 17.63 -4.46 -32.06
C MET A 19 18.12 -3.01 -32.14
N THR A 20 18.92 -2.73 -33.15
CA THR A 20 19.22 -1.40 -33.70
C THR A 20 18.09 -0.97 -34.65
N LEU A 21 17.61 0.23 -34.47
CA LEU A 21 16.70 0.92 -35.41
C LEU A 21 17.50 1.37 -36.63
N GLU A 22 17.05 1.03 -37.83
CA GLU A 22 17.48 1.62 -39.09
C GLU A 22 16.61 2.82 -39.41
N GLU A 23 17.28 3.98 -39.60
CA GLU A 23 16.70 5.16 -40.26
C GLU A 23 16.92 5.05 -41.77
N THR A 24 15.84 5.15 -42.50
CA THR A 24 15.88 5.44 -43.96
C THR A 24 15.45 6.89 -44.21
N GLY A 25 16.26 7.66 -44.91
CA GLY A 25 15.89 8.98 -45.40
C GLY A 25 16.99 9.67 -46.20
N GLU A 26 16.75 9.76 -47.49
CA GLU A 26 17.61 10.32 -48.54
C GLU A 26 17.87 11.83 -48.46
N GLY A 27 19.09 12.19 -48.77
CA GLY A 27 19.42 13.18 -49.79
C GLY A 27 19.62 14.64 -49.41
N LYS A 28 20.86 15.08 -49.40
CA LYS A 28 21.44 16.11 -50.36
C LYS A 28 22.87 16.48 -50.00
N ARG A 29 23.71 16.45 -51.05
CA ARG A 29 25.13 16.84 -51.06
C ARG A 29 25.31 18.34 -50.80
N GLY A 30 26.27 18.66 -49.96
CA GLY A 30 26.83 19.98 -49.81
C GLY A 30 28.31 19.90 -49.44
N THR A 31 29.17 20.04 -50.46
CA THR A 31 30.61 20.19 -50.37
C THR A 31 30.97 21.46 -49.65
N THR A 32 31.79 21.41 -48.59
CA THR A 32 32.56 22.57 -48.12
C THR A 32 33.93 22.13 -47.57
N THR A 33 34.87 22.66 -48.22
CA THR A 33 36.33 22.69 -48.17
C THR A 33 36.94 22.68 -46.75
N MET A 34 37.86 21.78 -46.54
CA MET A 34 38.88 21.86 -45.48
C MET A 34 39.74 23.11 -45.69
N ARG A 35 39.79 23.97 -44.71
CA ARG A 35 40.85 24.98 -44.53
C ARG A 35 41.70 24.55 -43.33
N THR A 36 42.93 24.19 -43.63
CA THR A 36 44.04 24.07 -42.70
C THR A 36 44.30 25.43 -42.06
N LEU A 37 44.16 25.53 -40.73
CA LEU A 37 44.65 26.65 -39.95
C LEU A 37 45.80 26.19 -39.05
N ALA A 38 46.79 27.03 -39.06
CA ALA A 38 48.14 26.83 -38.60
C ALA A 38 48.28 26.57 -37.07
N ARG A 39 49.31 25.86 -36.73
CA ARG A 39 49.95 25.78 -35.40
C ARG A 39 50.43 27.16 -34.98
N ASP A 40 49.71 27.87 -34.11
CA ASP A 40 50.29 28.92 -33.26
C ASP A 40 49.38 29.41 -32.11
N ASP A 41 48.20 28.80 -31.86
CA ASP A 41 47.31 29.20 -30.76
C ASP A 41 47.18 28.14 -29.63
N VAL A 42 48.22 27.37 -29.35
CA VAL A 42 48.23 26.34 -28.28
C VAL A 42 48.99 26.77 -27.02
N MET A 43 49.30 28.03 -26.87
CA MET A 43 50.11 28.49 -25.70
C MET A 43 49.35 29.35 -24.68
N ASP A 44 48.06 29.70 -24.85
CA ASP A 44 47.34 30.54 -23.88
C ASP A 44 46.11 29.90 -23.22
N ALA A 45 45.90 28.60 -23.40
CA ALA A 45 44.80 27.87 -22.73
C ALA A 45 45.25 27.11 -21.46
N ARG A 46 46.42 27.40 -20.91
CA ARG A 46 46.94 26.79 -19.68
C ARG A 46 46.91 27.68 -18.43
N ALA A 47 46.22 28.79 -18.48
CA ALA A 47 46.02 29.67 -17.33
C ALA A 47 44.55 29.67 -16.91
N GLY A 48 44.06 28.58 -16.31
CA GLY A 48 42.68 28.49 -15.84
C GLY A 48 42.18 27.12 -15.44
N ALA A 49 43.03 26.12 -15.38
CA ALA A 49 42.66 24.87 -14.68
C ALA A 49 42.64 25.19 -13.17
N ARG A 50 41.46 25.57 -12.65
CA ARG A 50 41.20 25.51 -11.19
C ARG A 50 41.52 24.10 -10.77
N GLU A 51 42.42 23.91 -9.81
CA GLU A 51 42.60 22.65 -9.11
C GLU A 51 41.23 22.19 -8.63
N VAL A 52 40.73 21.14 -9.20
CA VAL A 52 39.50 20.45 -8.74
C VAL A 52 39.87 19.81 -7.41
N GLY A 53 39.46 20.45 -6.33
CA GLY A 53 39.78 19.97 -4.98
C GLY A 53 39.05 18.64 -4.72
N ARG A 54 39.78 17.66 -4.20
CA ARG A 54 39.21 16.41 -3.72
C ARG A 54 38.29 16.66 -2.51
N VAL A 55 37.19 15.92 -2.43
CA VAL A 55 36.26 15.97 -1.30
C VAL A 55 36.22 14.64 -0.60
N ARG A 56 36.53 14.63 0.67
CA ARG A 56 36.45 13.44 1.54
C ARG A 56 35.14 13.45 2.29
N VAL A 57 34.35 12.35 2.14
CA VAL A 57 33.05 12.17 2.79
C VAL A 57 33.10 10.98 3.72
N VAL A 58 32.71 11.20 4.97
CA VAL A 58 32.57 10.17 6.00
C VAL A 58 31.08 9.92 6.22
N PHE A 59 30.66 8.67 6.08
CA PHE A 59 29.31 8.22 6.38
C PHE A 59 29.30 7.46 7.69
N ARG A 60 28.30 7.73 8.54
CA ARG A 60 28.10 7.04 9.81
C ARG A 60 26.62 6.72 9.98
N THR A 61 26.33 5.49 10.43
CA THR A 61 24.97 5.08 10.81
C THR A 61 25.00 4.06 11.92
N LYS A 62 23.92 3.99 12.70
CA LYS A 62 23.77 2.99 13.77
C LYS A 62 22.81 1.92 13.30
N TYR A 63 23.29 0.68 13.19
CA TYR A 63 22.47 -0.45 12.83
C TYR A 63 23.02 -1.76 13.37
N TRP A 64 22.15 -2.62 13.90
CA TRP A 64 22.55 -3.94 14.36
C TRP A 64 22.56 -4.94 13.20
N THR A 65 23.66 -5.65 13.03
CA THR A 65 23.82 -6.75 12.08
C THR A 65 24.20 -8.05 12.79
N ASN A 66 23.94 -9.17 12.17
CA ASN A 66 24.41 -10.46 12.61
C ASN A 66 25.87 -10.69 12.19
N TRP A 67 26.48 -11.74 12.73
CA TRP A 67 27.82 -12.15 12.33
C TRP A 67 27.86 -12.52 10.84
N GLY A 68 28.83 -12.01 10.10
CA GLY A 68 28.96 -12.19 8.64
C GLY A 68 28.23 -11.15 7.80
N GLU A 69 27.36 -10.33 8.40
CA GLU A 69 26.68 -9.23 7.70
C GLU A 69 27.50 -7.92 7.81
N ASN A 70 27.49 -7.13 6.74
CA ASN A 70 28.20 -5.85 6.64
C ASN A 70 27.27 -4.76 6.12
N VAL A 71 27.54 -3.51 6.49
CA VAL A 71 26.86 -2.34 5.92
C VAL A 71 27.69 -1.74 4.81
N VAL A 72 27.05 -1.36 3.70
CA VAL A 72 27.65 -0.67 2.58
C VAL A 72 26.85 0.59 2.25
N VAL A 73 27.54 1.63 1.74
CA VAL A 73 26.90 2.82 1.17
C VAL A 73 26.94 2.72 -0.36
N CYS A 74 25.78 2.88 -0.99
CA CYS A 74 25.62 2.82 -2.44
C CYS A 74 25.00 4.11 -2.97
N GLY A 75 25.34 4.49 -4.21
CA GLY A 75 24.76 5.62 -4.89
C GLY A 75 25.10 5.62 -6.39
N PRO A 76 24.58 6.58 -7.17
CA PRO A 76 24.78 6.61 -8.63
C PRO A 76 26.20 6.98 -9.03
N ALA A 77 26.94 7.70 -8.18
CA ALA A 77 28.33 8.07 -8.44
C ALA A 77 29.23 6.82 -8.50
N GLU A 78 30.26 6.83 -9.34
CA GLU A 78 31.22 5.74 -9.45
C GLU A 78 31.90 5.44 -8.11
N ALA A 79 32.23 6.50 -7.34
CA ALA A 79 32.78 6.40 -5.99
C ALA A 79 31.85 5.70 -4.98
N LEU A 80 30.53 5.65 -5.26
CA LEU A 80 29.51 4.94 -4.48
C LEU A 80 29.03 3.65 -5.16
N GLY A 81 29.75 3.14 -6.16
CA GLY A 81 29.53 1.86 -6.81
C GLY A 81 28.44 1.81 -7.87
N GLY A 82 27.87 2.96 -8.33
CA GLY A 82 26.86 3.00 -9.39
C GLY A 82 25.60 2.21 -9.06
N TRP A 83 25.09 2.32 -7.83
CA TRP A 83 23.98 1.56 -7.26
C TRP A 83 24.21 0.03 -7.16
N ASN A 84 25.46 -0.44 -7.37
CA ASN A 84 25.80 -1.84 -7.14
C ASN A 84 26.38 -2.04 -5.73
N PRO A 85 25.70 -2.76 -4.80
CA PRO A 85 26.17 -2.97 -3.43
C PRO A 85 27.52 -3.68 -3.32
N GLU A 86 27.86 -4.56 -4.28
CA GLU A 86 29.17 -5.23 -4.32
C GLU A 86 30.32 -4.24 -4.54
N ARG A 87 30.03 -3.12 -5.21
CA ARG A 87 30.97 -2.01 -5.50
C ARG A 87 30.81 -0.83 -4.56
N GLY A 88 29.80 -0.88 -3.68
CA GLY A 88 29.53 0.15 -2.69
C GLY A 88 30.65 0.33 -1.69
N VAL A 89 30.65 1.45 -0.99
CA VAL A 89 31.63 1.76 0.05
C VAL A 89 31.38 0.86 1.25
N ARG A 90 32.28 -0.07 1.53
CA ARG A 90 32.21 -0.96 2.70
C ARG A 90 32.50 -0.18 3.97
N MET A 91 31.66 -0.39 4.97
CA MET A 91 31.79 0.27 6.26
C MET A 91 32.46 -0.63 7.29
N SER A 92 33.21 -0.03 8.20
CA SER A 92 33.74 -0.70 9.39
C SER A 92 32.80 -0.47 10.58
N CYS A 93 32.69 -1.41 11.49
CA CYS A 93 31.83 -1.28 12.65
C CYS A 93 32.60 -1.23 13.98
N ALA A 94 32.00 -0.55 14.94
CA ALA A 94 32.43 -0.52 16.34
C ALA A 94 31.24 -0.70 17.26
N HIS A 95 31.43 -1.40 18.38
CA HIS A 95 30.42 -1.50 19.42
C HIS A 95 30.30 -0.17 20.19
N VAL A 96 29.10 0.39 20.25
CA VAL A 96 28.81 1.63 21.00
C VAL A 96 27.77 1.39 22.12
N GLY A 97 27.23 0.17 22.26
CA GLY A 97 26.28 -0.24 23.29
C GLY A 97 26.02 -1.75 23.25
N GLU A 98 25.22 -2.27 24.19
CA GLU A 98 24.95 -3.72 24.33
C GLU A 98 24.36 -4.37 23.05
N ARG A 99 23.57 -3.60 22.26
CA ARG A 99 22.95 -4.03 21.00
C ARG A 99 22.99 -2.94 19.94
N THR A 100 24.07 -2.17 19.91
CA THR A 100 24.22 -1.07 18.96
C THR A 100 25.61 -1.13 18.34
N LEU A 101 25.65 -1.25 17.01
CA LEU A 101 26.86 -1.12 16.22
C LEU A 101 26.79 0.21 15.49
N GLU A 102 27.91 0.99 15.56
CA GLU A 102 28.10 2.15 14.72
C GLU A 102 28.95 1.76 13.53
N TRP A 103 28.44 2.03 12.33
CA TRP A 103 29.09 1.76 11.06
C TRP A 103 29.69 3.05 10.52
N ARG A 104 30.94 2.98 10.07
CA ARG A 104 31.65 4.11 9.48
C ARG A 104 32.28 3.72 8.15
N GLY A 105 31.96 4.46 7.10
CA GLY A 105 32.55 4.35 5.76
C GLY A 105 33.16 5.69 5.34
N GLU A 106 34.14 5.63 4.45
CA GLU A 106 34.82 6.82 3.97
C GLU A 106 35.06 6.70 2.47
N VAL A 107 34.87 7.81 1.75
CA VAL A 107 35.04 7.88 0.30
C VAL A 107 35.60 9.23 -0.10
N GLU A 108 36.44 9.25 -1.14
CA GLU A 108 36.93 10.46 -1.79
C GLU A 108 36.20 10.66 -3.11
N PHE A 109 35.75 11.88 -3.35
CA PHE A 109 35.22 12.33 -4.63
C PHE A 109 36.27 13.21 -5.32
N ASP A 110 36.58 12.88 -6.56
CA ASP A 110 37.57 13.64 -7.36
C ASP A 110 37.00 14.96 -7.89
N ASP A 111 35.67 15.12 -7.92
CA ASP A 111 34.98 16.31 -8.38
C ASP A 111 33.86 16.74 -7.40
N TRP A 112 33.99 17.93 -6.85
CA TRP A 112 33.03 18.51 -5.94
C TRP A 112 31.79 19.10 -6.64
N THR A 113 31.84 19.31 -7.97
CA THR A 113 30.71 19.89 -8.71
C THR A 113 29.48 19.00 -8.65
N GLY A 114 29.66 17.68 -8.73
CA GLY A 114 28.57 16.71 -8.53
C GLY A 114 27.95 16.77 -7.12
N LEU A 115 28.78 17.01 -6.09
CA LEU A 115 28.29 17.15 -4.70
C LEU A 115 27.54 18.47 -4.46
N ARG A 116 27.82 19.50 -5.24
CA ARG A 116 27.06 20.76 -5.24
C ARG A 116 25.67 20.59 -5.78
N ASP A 117 25.52 19.84 -6.88
CA ASP A 117 24.22 19.54 -7.50
C ASP A 117 23.41 18.54 -6.69
N GLY A 118 24.09 17.75 -5.88
CA GLY A 118 23.54 16.75 -4.98
C GLY A 118 23.77 15.33 -5.47
N VAL A 119 24.38 14.49 -4.62
CA VAL A 119 24.64 13.08 -4.88
C VAL A 119 23.72 12.24 -3.99
N GLU A 120 22.93 11.40 -4.62
CA GLU A 120 22.08 10.44 -3.91
C GLU A 120 22.91 9.30 -3.34
N TYR A 121 22.49 8.78 -2.18
CA TYR A 121 23.07 7.60 -1.58
C TYR A 121 22.07 6.87 -0.67
N ARG A 122 22.36 5.59 -0.41
CA ARG A 122 21.55 4.71 0.43
C ARG A 122 22.43 3.66 1.10
N TYR A 123 22.03 3.24 2.29
CA TYR A 123 22.69 2.13 2.97
C TYR A 123 22.06 0.78 2.60
N ALA A 124 22.90 -0.28 2.58
CA ALA A 124 22.45 -1.64 2.44
C ALA A 124 23.19 -2.57 3.42
N VAL A 125 22.51 -3.59 3.91
CA VAL A 125 23.14 -4.73 4.61
C VAL A 125 23.43 -5.80 3.58
N VAL A 126 24.66 -6.28 3.54
CA VAL A 126 25.09 -7.36 2.64
C VAL A 126 25.68 -8.52 3.45
N ASP A 127 25.54 -9.74 2.91
CA ASP A 127 26.18 -10.93 3.46
C ASP A 127 27.69 -10.99 3.12
N GLU A 128 28.37 -12.06 3.52
CA GLU A 128 29.77 -12.29 3.23
C GLU A 128 30.09 -12.43 1.73
N HIS A 129 29.07 -12.76 0.92
CA HIS A 129 29.16 -12.91 -0.53
C HIS A 129 28.80 -11.64 -1.30
N GLY A 130 28.33 -10.60 -0.61
CA GLY A 130 27.90 -9.34 -1.20
C GLY A 130 26.44 -9.28 -1.61
N HIS A 131 25.64 -10.34 -1.32
CA HIS A 131 24.21 -10.31 -1.59
C HIS A 131 23.48 -9.40 -0.60
N VAL A 132 22.53 -8.63 -1.10
CA VAL A 132 21.78 -7.69 -0.28
C VAL A 132 20.75 -8.44 0.58
N ILE A 133 20.89 -8.30 1.90
CA ILE A 133 19.95 -8.81 2.91
C ILE A 133 18.84 -7.77 3.16
N ALA A 134 19.22 -6.51 3.29
CA ALA A 134 18.29 -5.43 3.58
C ALA A 134 18.78 -4.09 3.01
N TRP A 135 17.84 -3.27 2.56
CA TRP A 135 18.08 -1.87 2.24
C TRP A 135 17.57 -0.98 3.37
N ASP A 136 18.26 0.10 3.61
CA ASP A 136 17.70 1.23 4.36
C ASP A 136 16.43 1.72 3.64
N GLY A 137 15.44 2.17 4.39
CA GLY A 137 14.16 2.62 3.84
C GLY A 137 14.23 3.91 3.00
N GLU A 138 15.34 4.65 3.06
CA GLU A 138 15.44 6.01 2.55
C GLU A 138 16.63 6.22 1.62
N VAL A 139 16.38 6.91 0.49
CA VAL A 139 17.43 7.47 -0.37
C VAL A 139 17.69 8.89 0.09
N ARG A 140 18.95 9.21 0.39
CA ARG A 140 19.37 10.53 0.88
C ARG A 140 20.16 11.27 -0.18
N THR A 141 20.14 12.59 -0.13
CA THR A 141 20.94 13.44 -1.00
C THR A 141 22.00 14.20 -0.18
N LEU A 142 23.25 14.05 -0.56
CA LEU A 142 24.35 14.87 -0.04
C LEU A 142 24.57 16.04 -0.97
N ARG A 143 24.39 17.26 -0.44
CA ARG A 143 24.66 18.50 -1.16
C ARG A 143 25.56 19.42 -0.33
N LEU A 144 26.67 19.80 -0.87
CA LEU A 144 27.61 20.71 -0.21
C LEU A 144 27.37 22.17 -0.60
N ASN A 145 27.58 23.08 0.35
CA ASN A 145 27.45 24.53 0.13
C ASN A 145 28.64 25.11 -0.61
N ASP A 146 28.43 26.25 -1.30
CA ASP A 146 29.43 26.97 -2.09
C ASP A 146 30.52 27.69 -1.27
N ALA A 147 30.55 27.53 0.05
CA ALA A 147 31.49 28.25 0.91
C ALA A 147 32.92 27.69 0.81
N ALA A 148 33.85 28.56 0.49
CA ALA A 148 35.31 28.42 0.41
C ALA A 148 35.92 27.86 -0.88
N THR A 149 36.84 28.60 -1.43
CA THR A 149 37.42 28.45 -2.78
C THR A 149 38.78 27.79 -2.84
N THR A 150 39.41 27.40 -1.72
CA THR A 150 40.79 26.84 -1.73
C THR A 150 40.99 25.92 -0.52
N GLY A 151 41.19 24.61 -0.75
CA GLY A 151 41.58 23.64 0.27
C GLY A 151 40.97 22.23 0.07
N GLU A 152 41.41 21.24 0.85
CA GLU A 152 40.78 19.94 0.96
C GLU A 152 39.47 20.10 1.71
N ARG A 153 38.35 19.71 1.07
CA ARG A 153 37.02 19.79 1.65
C ARG A 153 36.63 18.46 2.27
N GLY A 154 35.79 18.52 3.30
CA GLY A 154 35.23 17.32 3.94
C GLY A 154 33.76 17.45 4.25
N ALA A 155 33.09 16.29 4.32
CA ALA A 155 31.74 16.17 4.86
C ALA A 155 31.67 14.98 5.80
N GLU A 156 30.91 15.12 6.87
CA GLU A 156 30.55 14.00 7.73
C GLU A 156 29.01 13.90 7.80
N CYS A 157 28.48 12.76 7.34
CA CYS A 157 27.06 12.44 7.37
C CYS A 157 26.82 11.43 8.49
N VAL A 158 26.05 11.81 9.49
CA VAL A 158 25.55 10.89 10.51
C VAL A 158 24.05 10.77 10.31
N ASP A 159 23.65 9.58 9.87
CA ASP A 159 22.29 9.29 9.47
C ASP A 159 21.67 8.27 10.40
N GLU A 160 20.46 8.53 10.84
CA GLU A 160 19.67 7.50 11.49
C GLU A 160 19.18 6.51 10.42
N TRP A 161 19.38 5.22 10.68
CA TRP A 161 18.87 4.16 9.80
C TRP A 161 17.36 4.19 9.78
N SER A 162 16.78 4.38 8.59
CA SER A 162 15.34 4.30 8.42
C SER A 162 14.91 2.83 8.50
N SER A 163 14.55 2.40 9.72
CA SER A 163 14.15 1.01 9.96
C SER A 163 12.96 0.61 9.10
N ARG A 164 12.85 -0.70 8.80
CA ARG A 164 11.61 -1.29 8.30
C ARG A 164 10.46 -0.85 9.20
N ALA A 165 9.28 -0.62 8.59
CA ALA A 165 8.09 -0.23 9.30
C ALA A 165 7.88 -1.08 10.56
N THR A 166 8.26 -0.55 11.72
CA THR A 166 7.80 -1.05 13.00
C THR A 166 6.34 -0.62 13.18
N ALA A 167 5.61 -1.26 14.07
CA ALA A 167 4.25 -0.83 14.39
C ALA A 167 4.22 0.67 14.75
N GLU A 168 5.22 1.15 15.48
CA GLU A 168 5.36 2.55 15.87
C GLU A 168 5.63 3.47 14.67
N SER A 169 6.48 3.07 13.73
CA SER A 169 6.78 3.86 12.53
C SER A 169 5.59 3.95 11.56
N VAL A 170 4.66 3.00 11.58
CA VAL A 170 3.42 3.07 10.80
C VAL A 170 2.56 4.23 11.25
N PHE A 171 2.46 4.47 12.56
CA PHE A 171 1.68 5.58 13.13
C PHE A 171 2.29 6.95 12.81
N SER A 172 3.59 6.99 12.49
CA SER A 172 4.30 8.21 12.09
C SER A 172 4.19 8.52 10.58
N ARG A 173 3.54 7.67 9.79
CA ARG A 173 3.43 7.87 8.33
C ARG A 173 2.30 8.81 7.97
N ARG A 174 2.53 9.62 6.92
CA ARG A 174 1.53 10.54 6.36
C ARG A 174 0.22 9.85 6.01
N ALA A 175 0.27 8.66 5.43
CA ALA A 175 -0.93 7.89 5.09
C ALA A 175 -1.79 7.57 6.32
N PHE A 176 -1.17 7.23 7.46
CA PHE A 176 -1.89 6.99 8.71
C PHE A 176 -2.43 8.30 9.30
N ALA A 177 -1.62 9.37 9.30
CA ALA A 177 -2.05 10.69 9.76
C ALA A 177 -3.27 11.21 9.00
N ASN A 178 -3.33 10.99 7.69
CA ASN A 178 -4.44 11.39 6.83
C ASN A 178 -5.78 10.73 7.26
N VAL A 179 -5.72 9.51 7.79
CA VAL A 179 -6.91 8.77 8.24
C VAL A 179 -7.33 9.19 9.65
N VAL A 180 -6.37 9.31 10.56
CA VAL A 180 -6.62 9.54 12.01
C VAL A 180 -6.89 11.00 12.32
N ALA A 181 -6.29 11.91 11.55
CA ALA A 181 -6.38 13.34 11.72
C ALA A 181 -6.58 14.04 10.36
N PRO A 182 -7.72 13.85 9.69
CA PRO A 182 -7.96 14.34 8.34
C PRO A 182 -7.88 15.87 8.20
N ASP A 183 -8.11 16.63 9.28
CA ASP A 183 -7.93 18.08 9.28
C ASP A 183 -6.45 18.48 9.23
N LEU A 184 -5.55 17.59 9.66
CA LEU A 184 -4.11 17.74 9.51
C LEU A 184 -3.65 17.37 8.09
N ALA A 185 -4.35 16.45 7.44
CA ALA A 185 -4.05 15.94 6.10
C ALA A 185 -4.33 16.94 4.98
N ARG A 186 -5.42 17.72 5.10
CA ARG A 186 -5.78 18.80 4.15
C ARG A 186 -4.72 19.90 4.03
N VAL A 187 -3.71 19.83 4.86
CA VAL A 187 -2.57 20.74 4.91
C VAL A 187 -1.52 20.41 3.84
N GLY A 188 -1.53 19.20 3.26
CA GLY A 188 -0.53 18.77 2.30
C GLY A 188 -0.73 19.22 0.85
N ASP A 189 -1.93 19.65 0.46
CA ASP A 189 -2.28 19.94 -0.94
C ASP A 189 -2.10 21.40 -1.36
N ILE A 190 -1.45 22.22 -0.53
CA ILE A 190 -1.16 23.62 -0.90
C ILE A 190 0.34 23.82 -0.82
N ASP A 191 1.03 23.33 -1.81
CA ASP A 191 2.45 23.58 -2.02
C ASP A 191 2.77 25.04 -2.43
N ASP A 192 1.76 25.88 -2.71
CA ASP A 192 1.94 27.20 -3.30
C ASP A 192 2.00 28.38 -2.31
N ALA A 193 1.92 28.17 -1.00
CA ALA A 193 1.74 29.28 -0.04
C ALA A 193 2.90 29.51 0.93
N ILE A 194 4.01 28.78 0.86
CA ILE A 194 5.18 29.02 1.71
C ILE A 194 6.45 29.23 0.85
N GLU A 195 6.36 30.07 -0.16
CA GLU A 195 7.52 30.77 -0.71
C GLU A 195 7.93 31.89 0.27
N GLY A 196 8.73 31.59 1.26
CA GLY A 196 9.19 32.67 2.16
C GLY A 196 10.06 32.25 3.33
N ASP A 197 9.92 31.06 3.86
CA ASP A 197 10.75 30.61 4.98
C ASP A 197 11.89 29.68 4.52
N ARG A 198 12.80 30.19 3.69
CA ARG A 198 14.16 29.62 3.65
C ARG A 198 14.75 29.75 5.03
N ALA A 199 15.22 28.63 5.59
CA ALA A 199 15.94 28.65 6.85
C ALA A 199 16.95 29.80 6.87
N PRO A 200 16.95 30.68 7.89
CA PRO A 200 17.87 31.77 7.95
C PRO A 200 19.30 31.20 8.00
N THR A 201 20.10 31.44 6.96
CA THR A 201 21.53 31.18 7.01
C THR A 201 22.13 32.26 7.90
N MET A 202 22.30 31.92 9.19
CA MET A 202 22.96 32.89 10.10
C MET A 202 24.46 32.86 9.85
N SER A 203 24.96 33.82 9.11
CA SER A 203 26.40 34.11 9.05
C SER A 203 26.77 34.83 10.34
N THR A 204 27.22 34.09 11.35
CA THR A 204 28.00 34.71 12.43
C THR A 204 29.43 34.91 11.90
N SER A 205 29.98 36.11 12.10
CA SER A 205 31.39 36.42 11.84
C SER A 205 32.28 35.64 12.82
N GLY A 206 32.46 34.36 12.55
CA GLY A 206 33.29 33.48 13.35
C GLY A 206 34.70 33.43 12.80
N GLY A 207 35.69 33.39 13.66
CA GLY A 207 37.08 33.21 13.36
C GLY A 207 37.37 31.90 12.62
N SER A 208 38.63 31.65 12.27
CA SER A 208 39.13 30.59 11.38
C SER A 208 38.92 29.13 11.82
N ARG A 209 37.96 28.81 12.73
CA ARG A 209 37.66 27.48 13.26
C ARG A 209 36.17 27.18 13.44
N ALA A 210 35.32 27.69 12.55
CA ALA A 210 33.88 27.40 12.60
C ALA A 210 33.52 26.24 11.68
N LEU A 211 32.66 25.33 12.18
CA LEU A 211 32.09 24.22 11.44
C LEU A 211 30.69 24.59 10.91
N ASP A 212 30.41 24.27 9.68
CA ASP A 212 29.05 24.36 9.12
C ASP A 212 28.28 23.11 9.50
N VAL A 213 27.11 23.26 10.17
CA VAL A 213 26.27 22.18 10.64
C VAL A 213 24.89 22.29 9.97
N ARG A 214 24.43 21.20 9.39
CA ARG A 214 23.06 21.03 8.91
C ARG A 214 22.36 19.95 9.71
N LEU A 215 21.25 20.32 10.36
CA LEU A 215 20.34 19.40 11.04
C LEU A 215 19.12 19.17 10.17
N GLU A 216 18.71 17.92 10.02
CA GLU A 216 17.51 17.49 9.28
C GLU A 216 16.69 16.54 10.13
N ILE A 217 15.37 16.72 10.14
CA ILE A 217 14.41 15.82 10.80
C ILE A 217 13.12 15.81 10.01
N ARG A 218 12.41 14.69 10.01
CA ARG A 218 11.11 14.53 9.39
C ARG A 218 10.00 14.74 10.42
N ALA A 219 8.99 15.52 10.08
CA ALA A 219 7.83 15.71 10.92
C ALA A 219 6.54 15.58 10.11
N PRO A 220 6.11 14.35 9.78
CA PRO A 220 4.98 14.08 8.88
C PRO A 220 3.64 14.54 9.45
N HIS A 221 3.53 14.72 10.77
CA HIS A 221 2.30 15.15 11.45
C HIS A 221 2.27 16.65 11.79
N ALA A 222 3.32 17.41 11.43
CA ALA A 222 3.33 18.86 11.69
C ALA A 222 2.25 19.57 10.85
N THR A 223 1.39 20.35 11.51
CA THR A 223 0.31 21.13 10.89
C THR A 223 0.84 22.43 10.29
N ARG A 224 -0.01 23.16 9.54
CA ARG A 224 0.34 24.48 8.97
C ARG A 224 0.66 25.54 10.02
N THR A 225 -0.01 25.49 11.17
CA THR A 225 0.18 26.44 12.25
C THR A 225 1.43 26.13 13.06
N GLN A 226 1.88 24.89 13.00
CA GLN A 226 3.03 24.41 13.75
C GLN A 226 4.34 24.75 13.06
N ARG A 227 5.37 24.99 13.87
CA ARG A 227 6.75 25.28 13.43
C ARG A 227 7.69 24.40 14.21
N LEU A 228 8.55 23.70 13.47
CA LEU A 228 9.63 22.94 14.07
C LEU A 228 10.77 23.89 14.44
N ALA A 229 11.31 23.71 15.61
CA ALA A 229 12.43 24.50 16.13
C ALA A 229 13.46 23.58 16.78
N VAL A 230 14.68 24.06 16.92
CA VAL A 230 15.77 23.38 17.61
C VAL A 230 16.39 24.28 18.66
N THR A 231 16.73 23.71 19.80
CA THR A 231 17.52 24.33 20.85
C THR A 231 18.72 23.45 21.18
N GLY A 232 19.80 24.01 21.73
CA GLY A 232 20.96 23.21 22.08
C GLY A 232 21.99 23.94 22.93
N SER A 233 23.00 23.23 23.44
CA SER A 233 23.97 23.75 24.38
C SER A 233 24.96 24.73 23.78
N CYS A 234 25.16 24.73 22.45
CA CYS A 234 26.05 25.66 21.78
C CYS A 234 25.44 27.09 21.67
N SER A 235 26.27 28.08 21.46
CA SER A 235 25.86 29.49 21.36
C SER A 235 24.91 29.75 20.20
N ALA A 236 25.11 29.07 19.06
CA ALA A 236 24.25 29.17 17.90
C ALA A 236 22.82 28.68 18.15
N LEU A 237 22.62 27.70 19.03
CA LEU A 237 21.31 27.12 19.37
C LEU A 237 20.74 27.67 20.70
N GLY A 238 21.23 28.85 21.15
CA GLY A 238 20.65 29.57 22.28
C GLY A 238 21.02 29.07 23.67
N LYS A 239 22.07 28.21 23.80
CA LYS A 239 22.56 27.68 25.11
C LYS A 239 21.46 26.99 25.92
N SER A 240 20.68 26.14 25.28
CA SER A 240 19.54 25.39 25.83
C SER A 240 18.38 26.27 26.35
N ASP A 241 18.36 27.54 25.99
CA ASP A 241 17.25 28.44 26.29
C ASP A 241 16.14 28.25 25.26
N LYS A 242 15.04 27.59 25.63
CA LYS A 242 13.91 27.28 24.75
C LYS A 242 13.22 28.53 24.18
N THR A 243 13.44 29.70 24.78
CA THR A 243 12.93 30.98 24.24
C THR A 243 13.76 31.51 23.06
N LYS A 244 14.99 31.01 22.91
CA LYS A 244 15.95 31.38 21.86
C LYS A 244 16.16 30.28 20.83
N CYS A 245 15.22 29.32 20.76
CA CYS A 245 15.28 28.26 19.75
C CYS A 245 15.23 28.82 18.34
N LEU A 246 15.88 28.13 17.41
CA LEU A 246 15.88 28.46 15.97
C LEU A 246 14.81 27.66 15.25
N ASN A 247 14.02 28.31 14.38
CA ASN A 247 13.04 27.61 13.55
C ASN A 247 13.74 26.91 12.38
N LEU A 248 13.29 25.70 12.08
CA LEU A 248 13.70 24.97 10.87
C LEU A 248 12.84 25.41 9.68
N GLY A 249 13.44 25.43 8.49
CA GLY A 249 12.72 25.55 7.23
C GLY A 249 12.20 24.18 6.78
N LYS A 250 11.01 24.17 6.17
CA LYS A 250 10.43 22.96 5.57
C LYS A 250 10.79 22.89 4.10
N ASP A 251 11.29 21.74 3.63
CA ASP A 251 11.55 21.51 2.22
C ASP A 251 10.23 21.35 1.47
N ALA A 252 10.05 22.10 0.36
CA ALA A 252 8.83 22.09 -0.43
C ALA A 252 8.46 20.67 -0.91
N GLY A 253 7.18 20.30 -0.79
CA GLY A 253 6.68 19.00 -1.23
C GLY A 253 7.10 17.79 -0.36
N THR A 254 7.83 18.02 0.76
CA THR A 254 8.31 16.96 1.63
C THR A 254 7.84 17.15 3.08
N ASP A 255 8.12 16.16 3.94
CA ASP A 255 7.97 16.23 5.38
C ASP A 255 9.28 16.52 6.11
N VAL A 256 10.34 16.88 5.36
CA VAL A 256 11.68 17.18 5.86
C VAL A 256 11.76 18.62 6.30
N TRP A 257 12.32 18.82 7.48
CA TRP A 257 12.62 20.12 8.05
C TRP A 257 14.14 20.22 8.29
N SER A 258 14.74 21.32 7.91
CA SER A 258 16.18 21.50 8.03
C SER A 258 16.57 22.89 8.50
N ILE A 259 17.78 23.00 9.06
CA ILE A 259 18.43 24.26 9.41
C ILE A 259 19.92 24.15 9.23
N GLU A 260 20.53 25.23 8.77
CA GLU A 260 21.99 25.37 8.65
C GLU A 260 22.49 26.49 9.54
N PHE A 261 23.57 26.24 10.28
CA PHE A 261 24.20 27.23 11.14
C PHE A 261 25.69 26.94 11.34
N ARG A 262 26.41 27.87 11.88
CA ARG A 262 27.84 27.74 12.19
C ARG A 262 28.07 27.59 13.67
N VAL A 263 28.99 26.69 14.03
CA VAL A 263 29.40 26.40 15.43
C VAL A 263 30.91 26.55 15.52
N ASP A 264 31.38 27.22 16.57
CA ASP A 264 32.84 27.26 16.87
C ASP A 264 33.28 25.85 17.28
N ALA A 265 34.38 25.38 16.74
CA ALA A 265 34.91 24.03 17.03
C ALA A 265 35.21 23.80 18.53
N SER A 266 35.39 24.87 19.31
CA SER A 266 35.57 24.77 20.77
C SER A 266 34.26 24.47 21.53
N GLU A 267 33.10 24.63 20.88
CA GLU A 267 31.80 24.28 21.44
C GLU A 267 31.36 22.82 21.12
N MET A 268 32.23 22.07 20.41
CA MET A 268 31.98 20.64 20.12
C MET A 268 32.52 19.73 21.24
N PRO A 269 31.82 18.62 21.59
CA PRO A 269 30.48 18.25 21.15
C PRO A 269 29.41 19.13 21.82
N PHE A 270 28.24 19.25 21.18
CA PHE A 270 27.09 19.93 21.78
C PHE A 270 25.84 19.05 21.74
N GLU A 271 24.97 19.26 22.73
CA GLU A 271 23.64 18.62 22.76
C GLU A 271 22.59 19.52 22.11
N TYR A 272 21.57 18.91 21.48
CA TYR A 272 20.44 19.61 20.91
C TYR A 272 19.16 18.78 20.99
N ALA A 273 18.01 19.46 20.97
CA ALA A 273 16.68 18.85 20.97
C ALA A 273 15.74 19.62 20.05
N TYR A 274 14.81 18.88 19.44
CA TYR A 274 13.77 19.46 18.59
C TYR A 274 12.51 19.77 19.40
N LEU A 275 11.82 20.82 18.97
CA LEU A 275 10.59 21.34 19.56
C LEU A 275 9.59 21.61 18.46
N LEU A 276 8.34 21.20 18.64
CA LEU A 276 7.22 21.57 17.79
C LEU A 276 6.40 22.65 18.50
N ARG A 277 6.28 23.83 17.90
CA ARG A 277 5.58 24.98 18.46
C ARG A 277 4.26 25.21 17.74
N ASP A 278 3.18 25.43 18.53
CA ASP A 278 1.85 25.78 18.02
C ASP A 278 1.27 26.92 18.88
N GLY A 279 1.46 28.15 18.43
CA GLY A 279 1.20 29.34 19.26
C GLY A 279 2.05 29.30 20.54
N ASP A 280 1.39 29.30 21.70
CA ASP A 280 2.03 29.21 23.02
C ASP A 280 2.33 27.78 23.47
N SER A 281 1.83 26.77 22.76
CA SER A 281 2.06 25.36 23.07
C SER A 281 3.39 24.89 22.49
N VAL A 282 4.12 24.06 23.25
CA VAL A 282 5.38 23.45 22.84
C VAL A 282 5.32 21.96 23.13
N ILE A 283 5.57 21.16 22.09
CA ILE A 283 5.73 19.70 22.18
C ILE A 283 7.22 19.41 22.01
N GLU A 284 7.80 18.71 22.97
CA GLU A 284 9.20 18.27 22.91
C GLU A 284 9.29 16.94 22.19
N ASP A 285 10.35 16.76 21.39
CA ASP A 285 10.67 15.46 20.78
C ASP A 285 10.94 14.41 21.91
N ALA A 286 10.14 13.35 21.93
CA ALA A 286 10.24 12.33 22.96
C ALA A 286 11.53 11.50 22.88
N THR A 287 12.25 11.56 21.77
CA THR A 287 13.61 10.98 21.66
C THR A 287 14.60 11.67 22.61
N GLY A 288 14.30 12.93 23.00
CA GLY A 288 15.12 13.69 23.95
C GLY A 288 16.31 14.37 23.30
N ASN A 289 17.36 14.62 24.11
CA ASN A 289 18.55 15.29 23.65
C ASN A 289 19.39 14.36 22.76
N ARG A 290 19.87 14.95 21.65
CA ARG A 290 20.83 14.34 20.74
C ARG A 290 22.19 15.01 20.90
N GLU A 291 23.26 14.33 20.54
CA GLU A 291 24.61 14.87 20.56
C GLU A 291 25.13 15.06 19.12
N CYS A 292 25.61 16.25 18.83
CA CYS A 292 26.42 16.50 17.66
C CYS A 292 27.90 16.48 18.05
N SER A 293 28.61 15.44 17.65
CA SER A 293 30.04 15.27 17.87
C SER A 293 30.77 15.23 16.53
N PHE A 294 32.02 15.66 16.51
CA PHE A 294 32.91 15.62 15.35
C PHE A 294 34.14 14.79 15.72
N SER A 295 34.41 13.72 14.98
CA SER A 295 35.54 12.84 15.25
C SER A 295 36.76 13.28 14.47
N VAL A 296 37.71 13.88 15.17
CA VAL A 296 39.07 14.18 14.63
C VAL A 296 39.97 12.98 14.91
N ASN A 297 39.95 11.96 14.06
CA ASN A 297 40.91 10.85 14.18
C ASN A 297 42.03 11.03 13.16
N GLY A 298 43.18 11.35 13.69
CA GLY A 298 44.54 11.03 13.21
C GLY A 298 45.08 11.69 11.91
N ASP A 299 44.38 11.77 10.81
CA ASP A 299 44.74 12.52 9.59
C ASP A 299 43.54 13.34 9.15
N ALA A 300 43.31 14.35 9.94
CA ALA A 300 42.01 14.99 10.08
C ALA A 300 41.64 15.84 8.88
N LEU A 301 40.36 15.71 8.49
CA LEU A 301 39.62 16.75 7.81
C LEU A 301 39.92 18.09 8.50
N SER A 302 40.32 19.13 7.71
CA SER A 302 40.50 20.45 8.28
C SER A 302 39.19 20.95 8.87
N VAL A 303 39.21 21.30 10.15
CA VAL A 303 38.02 21.80 10.86
C VAL A 303 37.35 22.97 10.14
N ALA A 304 38.14 23.77 9.45
CA ALA A 304 37.66 25.00 8.76
C ALA A 304 36.89 24.75 7.45
N GLU A 305 36.91 23.52 6.92
CA GLU A 305 36.36 23.20 5.59
C GLU A 305 35.48 21.99 5.61
N THR A 306 35.03 21.52 6.82
CA THR A 306 34.18 20.37 6.99
C THR A 306 32.74 20.78 7.27
N GLN A 307 31.80 20.20 6.52
CA GLN A 307 30.36 20.35 6.71
C GLN A 307 29.81 19.13 7.42
N LEU A 308 29.03 19.33 8.49
CA LEU A 308 28.41 18.26 9.28
C LEU A 308 26.92 18.14 8.94
N PHE A 309 26.51 16.96 8.55
CA PHE A 309 25.12 16.60 8.32
C PHE A 309 24.64 15.67 9.43
N ARG A 310 23.49 16.00 10.03
CA ARG A 310 22.81 15.17 11.03
C ARG A 310 21.39 14.96 10.57
N ARG A 311 21.04 13.70 10.20
CA ARG A 311 19.70 13.32 9.79
C ARG A 311 19.10 12.42 10.87
N ASP A 312 18.21 13.01 11.64
CA ASP A 312 17.74 12.52 12.93
C ASP A 312 16.41 11.72 12.84
N GLY A 313 16.13 11.17 11.68
CA GLY A 313 14.96 10.32 11.48
C GLY A 313 13.64 11.10 11.56
N VAL A 314 12.72 10.66 12.40
CA VAL A 314 11.37 11.23 12.52
C VAL A 314 11.16 11.83 13.90
N PHE A 315 10.54 13.02 13.96
CA PHE A 315 10.13 13.66 15.21
C PHE A 315 9.16 12.76 15.98
N ASP A 316 9.52 12.42 17.21
CA ASP A 316 8.70 11.61 18.09
C ASP A 316 7.80 12.49 18.97
N TYR A 317 6.51 12.45 18.72
CA TYR A 317 5.50 13.20 19.46
C TYR A 317 5.23 12.65 20.86
N GLY A 318 5.91 11.57 21.27
CA GLY A 318 5.78 10.91 22.60
C GLY A 318 4.45 10.18 22.81
N ASN A 319 3.51 10.34 21.92
CA ASN A 319 2.20 9.71 21.99
C ASN A 319 1.99 8.82 20.75
N VAL A 320 2.18 7.53 20.90
CA VAL A 320 1.66 6.56 19.93
C VAL A 320 0.13 6.69 19.93
N TRP A 321 -0.47 6.91 18.75
CA TRP A 321 -1.93 6.94 18.65
C TRP A 321 -2.51 5.63 19.21
N LYS A 322 -3.44 5.79 20.14
CA LYS A 322 -4.19 4.68 20.73
C LYS A 322 -5.66 4.90 20.42
N GLY A 323 -6.25 3.96 19.70
CA GLY A 323 -7.67 4.00 19.39
C GLY A 323 -8.32 2.67 19.77
N SER A 324 -9.59 2.76 20.15
CA SER A 324 -10.47 1.61 20.30
C SER A 324 -11.61 1.70 19.29
N GLY A 325 -12.27 0.59 19.03
CA GLY A 325 -13.39 0.56 18.10
C GLY A 325 -14.22 -0.70 18.20
N LEU A 326 -15.26 -0.74 17.40
CA LEU A 326 -16.15 -1.88 17.25
C LEU A 326 -15.99 -2.48 15.85
N ALA A 327 -16.09 -3.80 15.76
CA ALA A 327 -16.22 -4.53 14.50
C ALA A 327 -17.57 -5.27 14.50
N LEU A 328 -18.42 -4.95 13.52
CA LEU A 328 -19.77 -5.52 13.43
C LEU A 328 -20.27 -5.56 11.99
N PRO A 329 -21.11 -6.54 11.62
CA PRO A 329 -21.83 -6.47 10.36
C PRO A 329 -22.93 -5.41 10.42
N VAL A 330 -23.14 -4.65 9.33
CA VAL A 330 -24.19 -3.64 9.25
C VAL A 330 -25.56 -4.26 9.50
N PHE A 331 -25.83 -5.45 8.96
CA PHE A 331 -27.12 -6.14 9.14
C PHE A 331 -27.44 -6.47 10.60
N SER A 332 -26.46 -6.55 11.50
CA SER A 332 -26.70 -6.84 12.92
C SER A 332 -27.14 -5.60 13.73
N ILE A 333 -27.06 -4.43 13.15
CA ILE A 333 -27.53 -3.19 13.80
C ILE A 333 -29.06 -3.21 13.80
N ARG A 334 -29.65 -3.08 14.99
CA ARG A 334 -31.11 -3.05 15.15
C ARG A 334 -31.50 -1.72 15.76
N THR A 335 -32.33 -0.98 15.03
CA THR A 335 -32.93 0.27 15.49
C THR A 335 -34.45 0.18 15.37
N GLY A 336 -35.18 1.19 15.89
CA GLY A 336 -36.61 1.27 15.72
C GLY A 336 -37.07 1.50 14.27
N GLU A 337 -36.13 1.82 13.36
CA GLU A 337 -36.41 2.12 11.96
C GLU A 337 -35.99 0.99 11.00
N SER A 338 -35.27 -0.01 11.51
CA SER A 338 -34.74 -1.10 10.67
C SER A 338 -35.84 -1.98 10.09
N VAL A 339 -35.83 -2.22 8.78
CA VAL A 339 -36.74 -3.18 8.12
C VAL A 339 -36.03 -4.52 7.99
N GLY A 340 -36.29 -5.42 8.93
CA GLY A 340 -35.74 -6.76 8.98
C GLY A 340 -34.27 -6.86 9.40
N CYS A 341 -33.42 -5.95 8.99
CA CYS A 341 -32.00 -5.88 9.35
C CYS A 341 -31.51 -4.44 9.33
N GLY A 342 -30.32 -4.21 9.92
CA GLY A 342 -29.66 -2.90 9.87
C GLY A 342 -29.28 -2.47 8.47
N ASP A 343 -29.31 -1.17 8.23
CA ASP A 343 -28.96 -0.56 6.95
C ASP A 343 -27.92 0.57 7.09
N PHE A 344 -27.57 1.25 5.99
CA PHE A 344 -26.55 2.28 6.00
C PHE A 344 -26.91 3.52 6.85
N VAL A 345 -28.20 3.78 7.05
CA VAL A 345 -28.64 4.90 7.92
C VAL A 345 -28.56 4.49 9.39
N ASP A 346 -28.90 3.24 9.72
CA ASP A 346 -28.74 2.70 11.07
C ASP A 346 -27.28 2.74 11.55
N LEU A 347 -26.34 2.61 10.63
CA LEU A 347 -24.90 2.68 10.92
C LEU A 347 -24.50 4.03 11.56
N ARG A 348 -25.25 5.12 11.31
CA ARG A 348 -25.02 6.43 11.95
C ARG A 348 -25.23 6.37 13.47
N GLN A 349 -26.17 5.55 13.96
CA GLN A 349 -26.37 5.36 15.40
C GLN A 349 -25.16 4.68 16.06
N MET A 350 -24.51 3.76 15.34
CA MET A 350 -23.25 3.14 15.82
C MET A 350 -22.08 4.14 15.81
N VAL A 351 -22.06 5.05 14.85
CA VAL A 351 -21.10 6.17 14.83
C VAL A 351 -21.33 7.09 16.04
N ASP A 352 -22.57 7.43 16.34
CA ASP A 352 -22.91 8.25 17.53
C ASP A 352 -22.53 7.55 18.83
N PHE A 353 -22.82 6.26 18.94
CA PHE A 353 -22.39 5.45 20.07
C PHE A 353 -20.87 5.48 20.23
N ALA A 354 -20.13 5.16 19.15
CA ALA A 354 -18.67 5.16 19.17
C ALA A 354 -18.10 6.51 19.60
N SER A 355 -18.60 7.61 19.01
CA SER A 355 -18.19 8.97 19.35
C SER A 355 -18.47 9.30 20.81
N THR A 356 -19.65 8.92 21.34
CA THR A 356 -20.07 9.19 22.72
C THR A 356 -19.19 8.48 23.76
N VAL A 357 -18.78 7.23 23.48
CA VAL A 357 -17.94 6.44 24.40
C VAL A 357 -16.44 6.61 24.15
N GLY A 358 -16.05 7.53 23.26
CA GLY A 358 -14.64 7.82 22.96
C GLY A 358 -13.94 6.77 22.09
N MET A 359 -14.68 5.97 21.34
CA MET A 359 -14.14 5.06 20.33
C MET A 359 -13.87 5.82 19.03
N SER A 360 -12.78 5.46 18.37
CA SER A 360 -12.32 6.16 17.16
C SER A 360 -12.63 5.39 15.85
N VAL A 361 -13.01 4.11 15.93
CA VAL A 361 -13.19 3.25 14.75
C VAL A 361 -14.48 2.46 14.83
N VAL A 362 -15.24 2.46 13.73
CA VAL A 362 -16.32 1.48 13.46
C VAL A 362 -15.92 0.69 12.21
N GLN A 363 -15.61 -0.59 12.38
CA GLN A 363 -15.33 -1.52 11.31
C GLN A 363 -16.60 -2.28 10.94
N VAL A 364 -16.92 -2.31 9.65
CA VAL A 364 -18.02 -3.12 9.11
C VAL A 364 -17.48 -4.34 8.36
N LEU A 365 -18.28 -5.40 8.26
CA LEU A 365 -18.04 -6.51 7.35
C LEU A 365 -18.30 -6.06 5.90
N PRO A 366 -17.93 -6.88 4.88
CA PRO A 366 -18.16 -6.51 3.49
C PRO A 366 -19.62 -6.14 3.22
N VAL A 367 -19.83 -5.08 2.45
CA VAL A 367 -21.15 -4.51 2.14
C VAL A 367 -21.56 -4.72 0.69
N ASN A 368 -20.76 -5.44 -0.07
CA ASN A 368 -20.99 -5.71 -1.47
C ASN A 368 -22.20 -6.62 -1.69
N ASP A 369 -22.79 -6.55 -2.89
CA ASP A 369 -23.88 -7.44 -3.30
C ASP A 369 -23.39 -8.89 -3.37
N THR A 370 -24.18 -9.80 -2.76
CA THR A 370 -23.95 -11.25 -2.71
C THR A 370 -25.13 -12.05 -3.25
N CYS A 371 -26.10 -11.41 -3.92
CA CYS A 371 -27.35 -12.03 -4.39
C CYS A 371 -27.14 -12.98 -5.59
N VAL A 372 -26.53 -14.13 -5.34
CA VAL A 372 -26.23 -15.17 -6.34
C VAL A 372 -27.42 -16.09 -6.56
N TYR A 373 -28.05 -16.58 -5.47
CA TYR A 373 -29.07 -17.63 -5.50
C TYR A 373 -30.48 -17.11 -5.19
N GLY A 374 -30.60 -15.93 -4.57
CA GLY A 374 -31.84 -15.40 -4.02
C GLY A 374 -32.31 -16.16 -2.78
N THR A 375 -31.43 -16.81 -2.05
CA THR A 375 -31.70 -17.62 -0.88
C THR A 375 -30.83 -17.24 0.31
N PHE A 376 -31.09 -17.84 1.45
CA PHE A 376 -30.30 -17.68 2.69
C PHE A 376 -28.77 -17.83 2.47
N TRP A 377 -28.33 -18.64 1.52
CA TRP A 377 -26.90 -18.81 1.22
C TRP A 377 -26.20 -17.52 0.78
N ASP A 378 -26.95 -16.54 0.29
CA ASP A 378 -26.45 -15.22 -0.12
C ASP A 378 -26.18 -14.31 1.09
N SER A 379 -26.55 -14.72 2.31
CA SER A 379 -26.29 -13.93 3.52
C SER A 379 -24.82 -13.88 3.93
N TYR A 380 -23.97 -14.69 3.30
CA TYR A 380 -22.52 -14.72 3.57
C TYR A 380 -21.83 -13.55 2.88
N PRO A 381 -21.29 -12.56 3.63
CA PRO A 381 -20.84 -11.28 3.06
C PRO A 381 -19.54 -11.36 2.25
N TYR A 382 -18.78 -12.46 2.36
CA TYR A 382 -17.49 -12.60 1.68
C TYR A 382 -17.59 -13.20 0.27
N SER A 383 -18.80 -13.65 -0.17
CA SER A 383 -19.01 -14.19 -1.52
C SER A 383 -19.64 -13.16 -2.45
N SER A 384 -18.88 -12.16 -2.84
CA SER A 384 -19.37 -11.02 -3.62
C SER A 384 -19.81 -11.42 -5.04
N LEU A 385 -21.04 -11.02 -5.42
CA LEU A 385 -21.54 -11.03 -6.80
C LEU A 385 -20.86 -9.94 -7.64
N SER A 386 -20.51 -8.82 -7.01
CA SER A 386 -19.78 -7.71 -7.62
C SER A 386 -18.89 -7.05 -6.57
N VAL A 387 -17.66 -6.69 -6.96
CA VAL A 387 -16.75 -5.96 -6.07
C VAL A 387 -17.06 -4.48 -5.97
N HIS A 388 -18.00 -3.98 -6.76
CA HIS A 388 -18.42 -2.58 -6.78
C HIS A 388 -19.84 -2.38 -6.24
N ALA A 389 -20.80 -3.23 -6.64
CA ALA A 389 -22.21 -3.06 -6.27
C ALA A 389 -22.45 -3.32 -4.79
N LEU A 390 -23.34 -2.52 -4.20
CA LEU A 390 -23.75 -2.60 -2.81
C LEU A 390 -24.97 -3.48 -2.66
N HIS A 391 -25.04 -4.21 -1.53
CA HIS A 391 -26.14 -5.16 -1.28
C HIS A 391 -27.44 -4.43 -0.89
N VAL A 392 -28.55 -4.80 -1.53
CA VAL A 392 -29.87 -4.19 -1.32
C VAL A 392 -30.39 -4.28 0.11
N MET A 393 -29.95 -5.27 0.89
CA MET A 393 -30.36 -5.39 2.29
C MET A 393 -29.98 -4.18 3.15
N TYR A 394 -28.97 -3.41 2.73
CA TYR A 394 -28.52 -2.21 3.45
C TYR A 394 -29.23 -0.93 3.02
N LEU A 395 -30.24 -1.02 2.13
CA LEU A 395 -31.01 0.12 1.69
C LEU A 395 -32.03 0.55 2.76
N ARG A 396 -32.04 1.83 3.14
CA ARG A 396 -33.14 2.44 3.88
C ARG A 396 -34.26 2.79 2.90
N VAL A 397 -35.28 1.90 2.84
CA VAL A 397 -36.36 2.03 1.86
C VAL A 397 -37.31 3.19 2.16
N GLN A 398 -37.43 3.60 3.40
CA GLN A 398 -38.26 4.75 3.84
C GLN A 398 -37.77 6.08 3.27
N GLU A 399 -36.47 6.20 2.98
CA GLU A 399 -35.85 7.43 2.45
C GLU A 399 -35.83 7.52 0.91
N LEU A 400 -36.41 6.56 0.22
CA LEU A 400 -36.47 6.57 -1.24
C LEU A 400 -37.42 7.64 -1.76
N THR A 401 -36.98 8.44 -2.73
CA THR A 401 -37.88 9.29 -3.52
C THR A 401 -38.90 8.40 -4.22
N GLY A 402 -40.18 8.73 -4.15
CA GLY A 402 -41.27 7.92 -4.72
C GLY A 402 -41.97 7.00 -3.70
N VAL A 403 -41.59 7.07 -2.41
CA VAL A 403 -42.40 6.46 -1.35
C VAL A 403 -43.62 7.32 -1.12
N THR A 404 -44.80 6.80 -1.53
CA THR A 404 -46.12 7.43 -1.25
C THR A 404 -46.56 7.13 0.16
N PRO A 405 -47.58 7.88 0.71
CA PRO A 405 -48.13 7.58 2.04
C PRO A 405 -48.57 6.11 2.17
N GLU A 406 -49.20 5.54 1.16
CA GLU A 406 -49.67 4.17 1.15
C GLU A 406 -48.51 3.18 1.18
N LEU A 407 -47.45 3.46 0.41
CA LEU A 407 -46.23 2.65 0.41
C LEU A 407 -45.52 2.73 1.76
N ALA A 408 -45.51 3.90 2.40
CA ALA A 408 -44.93 4.11 3.73
C ALA A 408 -45.67 3.29 4.80
N GLU A 409 -47.02 3.21 4.73
CA GLU A 409 -47.82 2.34 5.64
C GLU A 409 -47.46 0.87 5.46
N GLU A 410 -47.26 0.41 4.22
CA GLU A 410 -46.86 -0.99 3.94
C GLU A 410 -45.42 -1.28 4.41
N ILE A 411 -44.49 -0.33 4.21
CA ILE A 411 -43.12 -0.44 4.72
C ILE A 411 -43.14 -0.56 6.26
N GLU A 412 -43.95 0.26 6.92
CA GLU A 412 -44.11 0.22 8.37
C GLU A 412 -44.72 -1.13 8.84
N ALA A 413 -45.72 -1.64 8.15
CA ALA A 413 -46.28 -2.96 8.44
C ALA A 413 -45.23 -4.08 8.27
N ALA A 414 -44.44 -4.02 7.22
CA ALA A 414 -43.34 -4.96 7.01
C ALA A 414 -42.25 -4.81 8.09
N ARG A 415 -41.90 -3.59 8.48
CA ARG A 415 -40.96 -3.31 9.57
C ARG A 415 -41.38 -4.02 10.86
N LEU A 416 -42.64 -3.89 11.24
CA LEU A 416 -43.18 -4.54 12.43
C LEU A 416 -43.22 -6.07 12.30
N ALA A 417 -43.55 -6.60 11.11
CA ALA A 417 -43.60 -8.02 10.86
C ALA A 417 -42.21 -8.69 10.85
N LEU A 418 -41.15 -7.94 10.44
CA LEU A 418 -39.77 -8.39 10.34
C LEU A 418 -38.92 -8.01 11.58
N ASP A 419 -39.52 -7.43 12.63
CA ASP A 419 -38.84 -7.22 13.90
C ASP A 419 -38.73 -8.52 14.69
N LEU A 420 -38.00 -9.47 14.13
CA LEU A 420 -37.82 -10.83 14.64
C LEU A 420 -36.50 -10.89 15.43
N LYS A 421 -36.40 -11.91 16.30
CA LYS A 421 -35.14 -12.20 17.03
C LYS A 421 -33.99 -12.52 16.09
N GLU A 422 -34.28 -13.27 15.02
CA GLU A 422 -33.34 -13.66 13.98
C GLU A 422 -33.76 -12.99 12.66
N ILE A 423 -32.75 -12.65 11.82
CA ILE A 423 -33.01 -12.02 10.53
C ILE A 423 -33.56 -13.07 9.57
N ASP A 424 -34.75 -12.85 9.04
CA ASP A 424 -35.23 -13.55 7.86
C ASP A 424 -34.65 -12.88 6.61
N TYR A 425 -33.52 -13.41 6.15
CA TYR A 425 -32.78 -12.85 5.02
C TYR A 425 -33.62 -12.80 3.74
N GLU A 426 -34.27 -13.91 3.41
CA GLU A 426 -34.99 -14.06 2.14
C GLU A 426 -36.18 -13.10 2.07
N VAL A 427 -37.00 -13.05 3.13
CA VAL A 427 -38.12 -12.12 3.21
C VAL A 427 -37.62 -10.68 3.25
N THR A 428 -36.61 -10.36 4.03
CA THR A 428 -36.05 -8.98 4.12
C THR A 428 -35.59 -8.47 2.75
N VAL A 429 -34.81 -9.25 2.01
CA VAL A 429 -34.29 -8.86 0.69
C VAL A 429 -35.44 -8.73 -0.31
N LYS A 430 -36.39 -9.66 -0.31
CA LYS A 430 -37.57 -9.65 -1.19
C LYS A 430 -38.42 -8.40 -0.97
N GLU A 431 -38.75 -8.08 0.29
CA GLU A 431 -39.59 -6.93 0.62
C GLU A 431 -38.88 -5.62 0.26
N LYS A 432 -37.59 -5.47 0.62
CA LYS A 432 -36.81 -4.27 0.26
C LYS A 432 -36.71 -4.07 -1.25
N LEU A 433 -36.49 -5.14 -2.04
CA LEU A 433 -36.51 -5.07 -3.50
C LEU A 433 -37.89 -4.69 -4.03
N SER A 434 -38.97 -5.23 -3.45
CA SER A 434 -40.37 -4.91 -3.83
C SER A 434 -40.65 -3.43 -3.59
N PHE A 435 -40.33 -2.90 -2.41
CA PHE A 435 -40.55 -1.51 -2.06
C PHE A 435 -39.70 -0.57 -2.93
N ALA A 436 -38.42 -0.90 -3.15
CA ALA A 436 -37.54 -0.12 -4.03
C ALA A 436 -38.07 -0.09 -5.47
N ARG A 437 -38.60 -1.20 -5.99
CA ARG A 437 -39.18 -1.28 -7.34
C ARG A 437 -40.44 -0.43 -7.47
N ARG A 438 -41.28 -0.42 -6.46
CA ARG A 438 -42.50 0.41 -6.42
C ARG A 438 -42.14 1.90 -6.33
N ALA A 439 -41.17 2.27 -5.48
CA ALA A 439 -40.68 3.63 -5.41
C ALA A 439 -40.06 4.09 -6.75
N TYR A 440 -39.35 3.20 -7.44
CA TYR A 440 -38.81 3.43 -8.76
C TYR A 440 -39.92 3.73 -9.81
N TYR A 441 -40.98 2.92 -9.83
CA TYR A 441 -42.12 3.15 -10.74
C TYR A 441 -42.83 4.47 -10.47
N ASN A 442 -42.86 4.92 -9.22
CA ASN A 442 -43.52 6.17 -8.88
C ASN A 442 -42.71 7.41 -9.28
N ASP A 443 -41.42 7.44 -9.05
CA ASP A 443 -40.60 8.66 -9.20
C ASP A 443 -39.13 8.40 -9.64
N GLY A 444 -38.82 7.17 -10.04
CA GLY A 444 -37.44 6.78 -10.38
C GLY A 444 -36.86 7.55 -11.56
N GLU A 445 -37.66 7.91 -12.56
CA GLU A 445 -37.22 8.68 -13.72
C GLU A 445 -36.66 10.03 -13.30
N LYS A 446 -37.31 10.76 -12.38
CA LYS A 446 -36.78 12.04 -11.86
C LYS A 446 -35.44 11.87 -11.15
N VAL A 447 -35.26 10.76 -10.43
CA VAL A 447 -33.97 10.46 -9.78
C VAL A 447 -32.89 10.25 -10.84
N LEU A 448 -33.18 9.45 -11.88
CA LEU A 448 -32.24 9.18 -12.97
C LEU A 448 -31.95 10.38 -13.86
N GLU A 449 -32.82 11.39 -13.87
CA GLU A 449 -32.61 12.67 -14.57
C GLU A 449 -31.84 13.70 -13.74
N SER A 450 -31.67 13.46 -12.43
CA SER A 450 -30.96 14.36 -11.54
C SER A 450 -29.47 14.51 -11.90
N ASP A 451 -28.90 15.68 -11.62
CA ASP A 451 -27.48 15.94 -11.84
C ASP A 451 -26.60 15.03 -10.93
N GLY A 452 -27.09 14.69 -9.74
CA GLY A 452 -26.44 13.76 -8.82
C GLY A 452 -26.29 12.37 -9.46
N PHE A 453 -27.39 11.83 -10.01
CA PHE A 453 -27.33 10.54 -10.69
C PHE A 453 -26.45 10.59 -11.96
N LYS A 454 -26.56 11.65 -12.77
CA LYS A 454 -25.73 11.80 -13.98
C LYS A 454 -24.24 11.76 -13.64
N SER A 455 -23.82 12.51 -12.61
CA SER A 455 -22.44 12.50 -12.14
C SER A 455 -22.02 11.14 -11.60
N PHE A 456 -22.90 10.47 -10.84
CA PHE A 456 -22.65 9.09 -10.39
C PHE A 456 -22.49 8.12 -11.55
N TYR A 457 -23.39 8.17 -12.54
CA TYR A 457 -23.35 7.30 -13.70
C TYR A 457 -22.08 7.50 -14.53
N GLU A 458 -21.70 8.74 -14.82
CA GLU A 458 -20.47 9.05 -15.56
C GLU A 458 -19.22 8.44 -14.92
N LYS A 459 -19.12 8.51 -13.60
CA LYS A 459 -17.98 7.95 -12.85
C LYS A 459 -17.99 6.43 -12.75
N ASN A 460 -19.17 5.82 -12.79
CA ASN A 460 -19.38 4.42 -12.45
C ASN A 460 -19.89 3.55 -13.62
N ALA A 461 -20.14 4.12 -14.80
CA ALA A 461 -20.72 3.40 -15.95
C ALA A 461 -19.95 2.14 -16.33
N SER A 462 -18.64 2.12 -16.14
CA SER A 462 -17.76 1.00 -16.47
C SER A 462 -18.09 -0.31 -15.72
N TRP A 463 -18.61 -0.22 -14.50
CA TRP A 463 -19.05 -1.37 -13.71
C TRP A 463 -20.58 -1.41 -13.55
N LEU A 464 -21.23 -0.25 -13.44
CA LEU A 464 -22.66 -0.16 -13.16
C LEU A 464 -23.51 -0.71 -14.31
N ARG A 465 -23.14 -0.40 -15.53
CA ARG A 465 -23.83 -0.86 -16.73
C ARG A 465 -23.74 -2.39 -16.89
N PRO A 466 -22.55 -3.02 -16.83
CA PRO A 466 -22.43 -4.47 -16.81
C PRO A 466 -23.19 -5.13 -15.63
N TYR A 467 -23.14 -4.54 -14.44
CA TYR A 467 -23.84 -5.04 -13.28
C TYR A 467 -25.39 -5.05 -13.50
N GLY A 468 -25.95 -3.94 -13.97
CA GLY A 468 -27.38 -3.86 -14.24
C GLY A 468 -27.83 -4.88 -15.29
N VAL A 469 -27.08 -5.02 -16.38
CA VAL A 469 -27.34 -6.02 -17.43
C VAL A 469 -27.21 -7.45 -16.88
N PHE A 470 -26.18 -7.72 -16.07
CA PHE A 470 -26.00 -9.01 -15.43
C PHE A 470 -27.21 -9.39 -14.55
N CYS A 471 -27.69 -8.45 -13.72
CA CYS A 471 -28.84 -8.68 -12.86
C CYS A 471 -30.12 -8.97 -13.67
N VAL A 472 -30.33 -8.25 -14.77
CA VAL A 472 -31.46 -8.50 -15.69
C VAL A 472 -31.35 -9.88 -16.33
N LEU A 473 -30.18 -10.28 -16.80
CA LEU A 473 -29.96 -11.62 -17.37
C LEU A 473 -30.12 -12.71 -16.32
N ARG A 474 -29.59 -12.53 -15.10
CA ARG A 474 -29.80 -13.44 -13.97
C ARG A 474 -31.28 -13.66 -13.70
N ASP A 475 -32.07 -12.58 -13.61
CA ASP A 475 -33.49 -12.63 -13.35
C ASP A 475 -34.25 -13.28 -14.52
N LEU A 476 -33.87 -13.00 -15.77
CA LEU A 476 -34.45 -13.57 -16.99
C LEU A 476 -34.22 -15.09 -17.08
N PHE A 477 -33.00 -15.53 -16.79
CA PHE A 477 -32.63 -16.96 -16.86
C PHE A 477 -32.89 -17.72 -15.55
N GLY A 478 -33.25 -17.03 -14.47
CA GLY A 478 -33.45 -17.59 -13.15
C GLY A 478 -32.20 -18.21 -12.52
N THR A 479 -31.01 -17.77 -12.94
CA THR A 479 -29.74 -18.27 -12.45
C THR A 479 -28.59 -17.29 -12.70
N SER A 480 -27.64 -17.19 -11.77
CA SER A 480 -26.36 -16.49 -11.94
C SER A 480 -25.30 -17.34 -12.65
N ASP A 481 -25.59 -18.59 -13.00
CA ASP A 481 -24.70 -19.43 -13.82
C ASP A 481 -24.55 -18.86 -15.22
N HIS A 482 -23.81 -17.76 -15.39
CA HIS A 482 -23.72 -17.01 -16.65
C HIS A 482 -23.29 -17.87 -17.85
N TRP A 483 -22.56 -18.96 -17.63
CA TRP A 483 -22.24 -19.93 -18.69
C TRP A 483 -23.44 -20.70 -19.25
N ARG A 484 -24.62 -20.60 -18.62
CA ARG A 484 -25.91 -21.17 -19.09
C ARG A 484 -26.77 -20.18 -19.85
N TRP A 485 -26.35 -18.93 -20.02
CA TRP A 485 -27.13 -17.87 -20.68
C TRP A 485 -27.07 -17.89 -22.22
N GLY A 486 -26.61 -18.99 -22.81
CA GLY A 486 -26.56 -19.15 -24.26
C GLY A 486 -25.69 -18.08 -24.92
N VAL A 487 -26.28 -17.28 -25.79
CA VAL A 487 -25.55 -16.20 -26.50
C VAL A 487 -25.05 -15.07 -25.58
N PHE A 488 -25.57 -14.97 -24.38
CA PHE A 488 -25.17 -13.98 -23.37
C PHE A 488 -24.10 -14.49 -22.39
N SER A 489 -23.66 -15.74 -22.55
CA SER A 489 -22.67 -16.35 -21.65
C SER A 489 -21.30 -15.69 -21.73
N THR A 490 -20.97 -15.09 -22.87
CA THR A 490 -19.73 -14.33 -23.09
C THR A 490 -20.03 -12.84 -23.05
N PHE A 491 -19.33 -12.13 -22.15
CA PHE A 491 -19.43 -10.69 -22.03
C PHE A 491 -18.92 -9.98 -23.28
N SER A 492 -19.68 -8.98 -23.75
CA SER A 492 -19.25 -8.04 -24.80
C SER A 492 -20.07 -6.75 -24.72
N ASN A 493 -19.56 -5.68 -25.31
CA ASN A 493 -20.32 -4.42 -25.43
C ASN A 493 -21.61 -4.61 -26.24
N ASP A 494 -21.63 -5.49 -27.23
CA ASP A 494 -22.82 -5.79 -28.02
C ASP A 494 -23.96 -6.39 -27.17
N VAL A 495 -23.58 -7.20 -26.13
CA VAL A 495 -24.54 -7.72 -25.14
C VAL A 495 -25.10 -6.58 -24.31
N LEU A 496 -24.25 -5.66 -23.85
CA LEU A 496 -24.68 -4.49 -23.09
C LEU A 496 -25.62 -3.61 -23.94
N ASP A 497 -25.23 -3.30 -25.16
CA ASP A 497 -26.00 -2.45 -26.07
C ASP A 497 -27.35 -3.05 -26.45
N LYS A 498 -27.45 -4.38 -26.50
CA LYS A 498 -28.69 -5.08 -26.82
C LYS A 498 -29.68 -5.07 -25.63
N ILE A 499 -29.20 -5.22 -24.41
CA ILE A 499 -30.05 -5.31 -23.20
C ILE A 499 -30.38 -3.89 -22.68
N ASP A 500 -29.39 -3.02 -22.63
CA ASP A 500 -29.49 -1.63 -22.14
C ASP A 500 -29.76 -0.66 -23.33
N CYS A 501 -30.72 -1.04 -24.18
CA CYS A 501 -31.12 -0.28 -25.35
C CYS A 501 -32.34 0.60 -25.04
N PRO A 502 -32.26 1.94 -25.17
CA PRO A 502 -33.41 2.80 -24.97
C PRO A 502 -34.61 2.35 -25.83
N GLY A 503 -35.77 2.14 -25.20
CA GLY A 503 -36.98 1.62 -25.83
C GLY A 503 -37.04 0.11 -26.05
N GLY A 504 -36.00 -0.63 -25.61
CA GLY A 504 -36.01 -2.10 -25.55
C GLY A 504 -36.79 -2.63 -24.38
N ASP A 505 -37.29 -3.87 -24.47
CA ASP A 505 -38.15 -4.50 -23.46
C ASP A 505 -37.47 -4.64 -22.08
N LEU A 506 -36.14 -4.72 -22.01
CA LEU A 506 -35.36 -4.91 -20.78
C LEU A 506 -34.72 -3.62 -20.25
N TYR A 507 -34.85 -2.51 -20.97
CA TYR A 507 -34.22 -1.25 -20.63
C TYR A 507 -34.65 -0.72 -19.26
N GLU A 508 -35.94 -0.69 -18.97
CA GLU A 508 -36.47 -0.24 -17.67
C GLU A 508 -36.01 -1.14 -16.52
N SER A 509 -35.86 -2.43 -16.75
CA SER A 509 -35.34 -3.37 -15.76
C SER A 509 -33.86 -3.08 -15.44
N THR A 510 -33.07 -2.69 -16.44
CA THR A 510 -31.67 -2.30 -16.25
C THR A 510 -31.56 -0.97 -15.47
N ARG A 511 -32.37 0.01 -15.84
CA ARG A 511 -32.43 1.33 -15.17
C ARG A 511 -32.84 1.22 -13.70
N PHE A 512 -33.70 0.24 -13.34
CA PHE A 512 -34.03 -0.02 -11.94
C PHE A 512 -32.79 -0.38 -11.12
N PHE A 513 -31.86 -1.19 -11.63
CA PHE A 513 -30.63 -1.50 -10.93
C PHE A 513 -29.68 -0.29 -10.82
N TYR A 514 -29.69 0.63 -11.79
CA TYR A 514 -28.97 1.89 -11.68
C TYR A 514 -29.52 2.77 -10.57
N TYR A 515 -30.85 2.91 -10.51
CA TYR A 515 -31.56 3.61 -9.45
C TYR A 515 -31.25 3.03 -8.07
N LEU A 516 -31.29 1.69 -7.95
CA LEU A 516 -31.02 0.97 -6.70
C LEU A 516 -29.59 1.26 -6.20
N GLN A 517 -28.60 1.13 -7.07
CA GLN A 517 -27.20 1.34 -6.71
C GLN A 517 -26.90 2.82 -6.39
N TYR A 518 -27.54 3.75 -7.07
CA TYR A 518 -27.39 5.17 -6.77
C TYR A 518 -27.92 5.52 -5.38
N ASN A 519 -29.08 5.00 -4.99
CA ASN A 519 -29.63 5.25 -3.65
C ASN A 519 -28.77 4.62 -2.55
N LEU A 520 -28.29 3.38 -2.75
CA LEU A 520 -27.36 2.72 -1.84
C LEU A 520 -26.06 3.53 -1.69
N HIS A 521 -25.47 3.94 -2.82
CA HIS A 521 -24.30 4.81 -2.83
C HIS A 521 -24.52 6.09 -2.05
N SER A 522 -25.63 6.80 -2.31
CA SER A 522 -25.94 8.06 -1.66
C SER A 522 -26.08 7.92 -0.14
N GLN A 523 -26.77 6.87 0.32
CA GLN A 523 -26.94 6.59 1.75
C GLN A 523 -25.62 6.25 2.43
N LEU A 524 -24.75 5.45 1.78
CA LEU A 524 -23.45 5.08 2.35
C LEU A 524 -22.46 6.26 2.36
N ILE A 525 -22.42 7.08 1.30
CA ILE A 525 -21.62 8.33 1.25
C ILE A 525 -22.03 9.27 2.37
N CYS A 526 -23.33 9.55 2.50
CA CYS A 526 -23.81 10.41 3.57
C CYS A 526 -23.46 9.88 4.97
N THR A 527 -23.44 8.56 5.15
CA THR A 527 -23.07 7.94 6.42
C THR A 527 -21.55 8.01 6.64
N ALA A 528 -20.74 7.87 5.59
CA ALA A 528 -19.30 8.05 5.67
C ALA A 528 -18.90 9.49 6.01
N GLU A 529 -19.57 10.48 5.39
CA GLU A 529 -19.38 11.89 5.72
C GLU A 529 -19.82 12.22 7.16
N TYR A 530 -20.93 11.61 7.60
CA TYR A 530 -21.39 11.74 8.97
C TYR A 530 -20.36 11.18 9.97
N ALA A 531 -19.83 9.98 9.73
CA ALA A 531 -18.79 9.40 10.57
C ALA A 531 -17.55 10.30 10.65
N LYS A 532 -17.12 10.84 9.51
CA LYS A 532 -16.02 11.79 9.45
C LYS A 532 -16.29 13.06 10.25
N SER A 533 -17.52 13.60 10.19
CA SER A 533 -17.93 14.79 10.97
C SER A 533 -17.89 14.56 12.48
N LYS A 534 -18.07 13.32 12.92
CA LYS A 534 -17.99 12.88 14.33
C LYS A 534 -16.59 12.46 14.77
N GLY A 535 -15.58 12.54 13.89
CA GLY A 535 -14.23 12.08 14.18
C GLY A 535 -14.11 10.55 14.30
N VAL A 536 -15.04 9.79 13.72
CA VAL A 536 -15.06 8.34 13.75
C VAL A 536 -14.60 7.79 12.38
N ILE A 537 -13.58 6.93 12.39
CA ILE A 537 -13.06 6.24 11.22
C ILE A 537 -14.02 5.12 10.85
N LEU A 538 -14.66 5.21 9.68
CA LEU A 538 -15.39 4.10 9.11
C LEU A 538 -14.42 3.20 8.36
N LYS A 539 -14.27 1.95 8.83
CA LYS A 539 -13.33 0.96 8.28
C LYS A 539 -14.10 -0.15 7.57
N GLY A 540 -13.86 -0.29 6.28
CA GLY A 540 -14.42 -1.35 5.45
C GLY A 540 -13.66 -2.67 5.58
N ASP A 541 -14.25 -3.73 5.01
CA ASP A 541 -13.64 -5.06 4.91
C ASP A 541 -13.61 -5.50 3.44
N LEU A 542 -12.45 -5.97 3.00
CA LEU A 542 -12.19 -6.37 1.63
C LEU A 542 -12.15 -7.91 1.54
N PRO A 543 -13.17 -8.56 0.95
CA PRO A 543 -13.14 -10.01 0.71
C PRO A 543 -11.94 -10.45 -0.11
N VAL A 544 -11.37 -11.60 0.20
CA VAL A 544 -10.24 -12.17 -0.52
C VAL A 544 -10.61 -12.60 -1.95
N GLY A 545 -11.85 -12.94 -2.22
CA GLY A 545 -12.31 -13.45 -3.51
C GLY A 545 -13.62 -12.85 -3.99
N VAL A 546 -14.14 -13.41 -5.08
CA VAL A 546 -15.46 -13.12 -5.65
C VAL A 546 -16.17 -14.45 -5.92
N ASP A 547 -17.48 -14.47 -5.93
CA ASP A 547 -18.23 -15.68 -6.33
C ASP A 547 -17.89 -16.09 -7.76
N LYS A 548 -17.84 -17.38 -8.02
CA LYS A 548 -17.59 -17.94 -9.34
C LYS A 548 -18.64 -17.53 -10.38
N ARG A 549 -19.83 -17.11 -9.90
CA ARG A 549 -20.99 -16.65 -10.68
C ARG A 549 -21.10 -15.13 -10.70
N SER A 550 -20.02 -14.42 -10.37
CA SER A 550 -20.05 -12.97 -10.23
C SER A 550 -20.04 -12.24 -11.58
N VAL A 551 -20.44 -10.98 -11.52
CA VAL A 551 -20.28 -10.03 -12.63
C VAL A 551 -18.80 -9.95 -13.04
N ASP A 552 -17.89 -9.97 -12.06
CA ASP A 552 -16.46 -9.86 -12.28
C ASP A 552 -15.90 -11.04 -13.09
N THR A 553 -16.33 -12.27 -12.78
CA THR A 553 -15.90 -13.46 -13.55
C THR A 553 -16.54 -13.52 -14.95
N TRP A 554 -17.73 -12.94 -15.12
CA TRP A 554 -18.38 -12.80 -16.44
C TRP A 554 -17.66 -11.77 -17.31
N MET A 555 -17.31 -10.59 -16.75
CA MET A 555 -16.62 -9.53 -17.46
C MET A 555 -15.15 -9.86 -17.75
N TYR A 556 -14.46 -10.46 -16.78
CA TYR A 556 -13.01 -10.63 -16.79
C TYR A 556 -12.58 -12.09 -16.53
N PRO A 557 -13.09 -13.10 -17.30
CA PRO A 557 -12.82 -14.52 -17.00
C PRO A 557 -11.31 -14.87 -17.02
N ARG A 558 -10.49 -14.11 -17.76
CA ARG A 558 -9.03 -14.30 -17.82
C ARG A 558 -8.31 -13.92 -16.53
N LEU A 559 -8.90 -13.10 -15.68
CA LEU A 559 -8.31 -12.66 -14.42
C LEU A 559 -8.49 -13.70 -13.30
N PHE A 560 -9.27 -14.76 -13.56
CA PHE A 560 -9.60 -15.79 -12.59
C PHE A 560 -9.31 -17.18 -13.14
N ARG A 561 -8.86 -18.10 -12.27
CA ARG A 561 -8.72 -19.52 -12.59
C ARG A 561 -10.01 -20.25 -12.23
N MET A 562 -10.89 -20.37 -13.21
CA MET A 562 -12.27 -20.87 -13.02
C MET A 562 -12.33 -22.39 -12.75
N ASP A 563 -11.26 -23.11 -12.99
CA ASP A 563 -11.08 -24.55 -12.74
C ASP A 563 -10.55 -24.85 -11.33
N THR A 564 -10.28 -23.81 -10.54
CA THR A 564 -9.79 -23.92 -9.17
C THR A 564 -10.73 -23.30 -8.16
N SER A 565 -10.49 -23.57 -6.89
CA SER A 565 -11.18 -22.99 -5.73
C SER A 565 -10.17 -22.52 -4.70
N THR A 566 -10.47 -21.44 -4.03
CA THR A 566 -9.70 -20.94 -2.89
C THR A 566 -10.16 -21.64 -1.60
N GLY A 567 -9.24 -21.85 -0.67
CA GLY A 567 -9.56 -22.43 0.62
C GLY A 567 -8.45 -22.27 1.65
N ALA A 568 -8.49 -23.11 2.66
CA ALA A 568 -7.47 -23.18 3.71
C ALA A 568 -7.01 -24.63 3.92
N PRO A 569 -5.72 -24.85 4.24
CA PRO A 569 -5.24 -26.17 4.60
C PRO A 569 -5.87 -26.67 5.92
N PRO A 570 -5.80 -27.98 6.20
CA PRO A 570 -6.13 -28.50 7.53
C PRO A 570 -5.35 -27.80 8.64
N ASP A 571 -6.06 -27.44 9.69
CA ASP A 571 -5.49 -26.78 10.87
C ASP A 571 -6.16 -27.27 12.18
N ALA A 572 -5.90 -26.59 13.29
CA ALA A 572 -6.47 -26.92 14.58
C ALA A 572 -7.99 -26.65 14.67
N PHE A 573 -8.55 -25.83 13.79
CA PHE A 573 -9.96 -25.46 13.77
C PHE A 573 -10.77 -26.35 12.83
N ASP A 574 -10.16 -26.78 11.70
CA ASP A 574 -10.78 -27.67 10.72
C ASP A 574 -9.77 -28.71 10.22
N ALA A 575 -9.92 -29.93 10.72
CA ALA A 575 -9.04 -31.05 10.38
C ALA A 575 -9.11 -31.46 8.89
N ASN A 576 -10.17 -31.07 8.19
CA ASN A 576 -10.37 -31.36 6.76
C ASN A 576 -9.92 -30.19 5.88
N GLY A 577 -9.57 -29.05 6.49
CA GLY A 577 -9.39 -27.81 5.77
C GLY A 577 -10.67 -27.29 5.13
N GLN A 578 -10.63 -26.13 4.54
CA GLN A 578 -11.81 -25.44 4.04
C GLN A 578 -11.75 -25.26 2.53
N ASN A 579 -12.89 -25.39 1.86
CA ASN A 579 -13.12 -24.93 0.49
C ASN A 579 -14.10 -23.75 0.53
N TRP A 580 -13.64 -22.58 0.12
CA TRP A 580 -14.44 -21.34 0.14
C TRP A 580 -15.23 -21.11 -1.14
N GLY A 581 -15.01 -21.90 -2.19
CA GLY A 581 -15.83 -21.93 -3.40
C GLY A 581 -15.51 -20.89 -4.47
N PHE A 582 -14.70 -19.85 -4.19
CA PHE A 582 -14.37 -18.84 -5.20
C PHE A 582 -13.06 -19.14 -5.94
N PRO A 583 -12.95 -18.72 -7.23
CA PRO A 583 -11.80 -19.00 -8.07
C PRO A 583 -10.55 -18.29 -7.55
N THR A 584 -9.38 -18.85 -7.79
CA THR A 584 -8.12 -18.16 -7.48
C THR A 584 -7.80 -17.11 -8.55
N TYR A 585 -7.03 -16.07 -8.15
CA TYR A 585 -6.60 -15.02 -9.05
C TYR A 585 -5.52 -15.49 -10.03
N ASN A 586 -5.61 -15.03 -11.26
CA ASN A 586 -4.55 -15.15 -12.25
C ASN A 586 -3.69 -13.89 -12.23
N TRP A 587 -2.74 -13.86 -11.28
CA TRP A 587 -1.88 -12.71 -11.05
C TRP A 587 -1.03 -12.32 -12.26
N GLU A 588 -0.66 -13.31 -13.08
CA GLU A 588 0.10 -13.11 -14.29
C GLU A 588 -0.69 -12.26 -15.30
N ASN A 589 -1.95 -12.60 -15.51
CA ASN A 589 -2.82 -11.82 -16.41
C ASN A 589 -3.18 -10.45 -15.82
N MET A 590 -3.32 -10.36 -14.49
CA MET A 590 -3.59 -9.08 -13.82
C MET A 590 -2.40 -8.12 -13.92
N ALA A 591 -1.18 -8.64 -13.98
CA ALA A 591 0.01 -7.81 -14.14
C ALA A 591 0.14 -7.20 -15.54
N GLU A 592 -0.49 -7.77 -16.58
CA GLU A 592 -0.43 -7.27 -17.95
C GLU A 592 -0.96 -5.83 -18.11
N ASP A 593 -1.95 -5.45 -17.27
CA ASP A 593 -2.54 -4.10 -17.24
C ASP A 593 -2.25 -3.35 -15.95
N ASP A 594 -1.16 -3.73 -15.26
CA ASP A 594 -0.72 -3.15 -14.01
C ASP A 594 -1.82 -3.20 -12.92
N TYR A 595 -2.51 -4.35 -12.82
CA TYR A 595 -3.56 -4.64 -11.84
C TYR A 595 -4.76 -3.68 -11.90
N ALA A 596 -5.20 -3.28 -13.07
CA ALA A 596 -6.27 -2.30 -13.28
C ALA A 596 -7.56 -2.66 -12.54
N TRP A 597 -7.96 -3.93 -12.51
CA TRP A 597 -9.13 -4.41 -11.78
C TRP A 597 -9.00 -4.16 -10.26
N TRP A 598 -7.81 -4.43 -9.67
CA TRP A 598 -7.55 -4.16 -8.27
C TRP A 598 -7.54 -2.67 -7.94
N ARG A 599 -6.94 -1.84 -8.81
CA ARG A 599 -6.97 -0.38 -8.66
C ARG A 599 -8.39 0.15 -8.65
N SER A 600 -9.23 -0.28 -9.60
CA SER A 600 -10.65 0.10 -9.68
C SER A 600 -11.40 -0.27 -8.40
N ARG A 601 -11.20 -1.49 -7.90
CA ARG A 601 -11.81 -1.97 -6.66
C ARG A 601 -11.42 -1.12 -5.45
N MET A 602 -10.13 -0.81 -5.29
CA MET A 602 -9.64 0.00 -4.19
C MET A 602 -10.12 1.45 -4.26
N GLN A 603 -10.07 2.07 -5.44
CA GLN A 603 -10.58 3.42 -5.67
C GLN A 603 -12.09 3.53 -5.40
N HIS A 604 -12.84 2.48 -5.71
CA HIS A 604 -14.27 2.46 -5.41
C HIS A 604 -14.55 2.43 -3.90
N LEU A 605 -13.81 1.61 -3.15
CA LEU A 605 -13.95 1.51 -1.68
C LEU A 605 -13.49 2.78 -0.94
N GLU A 606 -12.50 3.49 -1.48
CA GLU A 606 -11.99 4.75 -0.91
C GLU A 606 -13.06 5.84 -0.81
N GLN A 607 -14.11 5.78 -1.64
CA GLN A 607 -15.23 6.70 -1.57
C GLN A 607 -16.01 6.59 -0.24
N TYR A 608 -16.05 5.39 0.35
CA TYR A 608 -16.86 5.10 1.54
C TYR A 608 -16.04 4.95 2.81
N PHE A 609 -14.83 4.42 2.70
CA PHE A 609 -14.05 3.99 3.85
C PHE A 609 -12.71 4.71 3.92
N SER A 610 -12.43 5.31 5.09
CA SER A 610 -11.13 5.93 5.36
C SER A 610 -10.03 4.90 5.66
N ALA A 611 -10.41 3.69 6.02
CA ALA A 611 -9.50 2.55 6.27
C ALA A 611 -10.15 1.27 5.79
N ILE A 612 -9.35 0.27 5.43
CA ILE A 612 -9.80 -1.03 4.94
C ILE A 612 -9.06 -2.14 5.67
N ARG A 613 -9.77 -3.17 6.11
CA ARG A 613 -9.22 -4.46 6.49
C ARG A 613 -9.08 -5.31 5.22
N ILE A 614 -7.92 -5.86 4.98
CA ILE A 614 -7.72 -6.86 3.93
C ILE A 614 -7.91 -8.23 4.57
N ASP A 615 -8.94 -8.95 4.13
CA ASP A 615 -9.18 -10.31 4.58
C ASP A 615 -8.14 -11.25 3.97
N HIS A 616 -7.71 -12.25 4.75
CA HIS A 616 -6.77 -13.29 4.32
C HIS A 616 -5.54 -12.77 3.57
N ILE A 617 -4.79 -11.85 4.14
CA ILE A 617 -3.61 -11.20 3.51
C ILE A 617 -2.58 -12.20 2.96
N LEU A 618 -2.46 -13.40 3.57
CA LEU A 618 -1.58 -14.46 3.08
C LEU A 618 -1.92 -14.85 1.64
N GLY A 619 -3.20 -14.81 1.26
CA GLY A 619 -3.67 -15.13 -0.09
C GLY A 619 -3.12 -14.23 -1.20
N PHE A 620 -2.60 -13.03 -0.86
CA PHE A 620 -1.92 -12.14 -1.80
C PHE A 620 -0.48 -12.54 -2.08
N PHE A 621 0.12 -13.36 -1.20
CA PHE A 621 1.47 -13.90 -1.36
C PHE A 621 1.45 -15.36 -1.81
N ARG A 622 0.60 -16.17 -1.15
CA ARG A 622 0.36 -17.58 -1.45
C ARG A 622 -1.06 -17.94 -1.05
N ILE A 623 -1.83 -18.50 -1.98
CA ILE A 623 -3.18 -18.97 -1.72
C ILE A 623 -3.22 -20.50 -1.66
N TRP A 624 -4.04 -21.04 -0.76
CA TRP A 624 -4.37 -22.48 -0.77
C TRP A 624 -5.37 -22.73 -1.91
N GLU A 625 -4.86 -23.37 -2.97
CA GLU A 625 -5.60 -23.63 -4.20
C GLU A 625 -6.07 -25.09 -4.22
N LEU A 626 -7.35 -25.27 -4.49
CA LEU A 626 -8.02 -26.56 -4.59
C LEU A 626 -8.51 -26.80 -6.02
N PRO A 627 -8.59 -28.08 -6.49
CA PRO A 627 -9.41 -28.39 -7.65
C PRO A 627 -10.87 -27.94 -7.42
N ALA A 628 -11.55 -27.42 -8.45
CA ALA A 628 -12.93 -26.91 -8.31
C ALA A 628 -13.94 -27.99 -7.85
N SER A 629 -13.60 -29.27 -8.04
CA SER A 629 -14.42 -30.43 -7.61
C SER A 629 -14.14 -30.89 -6.17
N ALA A 630 -13.15 -30.30 -5.49
CA ALA A 630 -12.81 -30.69 -4.12
C ALA A 630 -13.92 -30.28 -3.15
N MET A 631 -14.29 -31.18 -2.24
CA MET A 631 -15.31 -30.91 -1.21
C MET A 631 -14.71 -30.26 0.05
N THR A 632 -13.43 -30.53 0.32
CA THR A 632 -12.71 -30.08 1.51
C THR A 632 -11.36 -29.48 1.13
N GLY A 633 -10.63 -28.93 2.11
CA GLY A 633 -9.29 -28.38 1.93
C GLY A 633 -8.17 -29.40 1.77
N LEU A 634 -8.43 -30.68 1.94
CA LEU A 634 -7.39 -31.74 1.96
C LEU A 634 -6.59 -31.88 0.67
N MET A 635 -7.22 -31.64 -0.49
CA MET A 635 -6.61 -31.81 -1.81
C MET A 635 -5.91 -30.54 -2.34
N GLY A 636 -5.64 -29.60 -1.47
CA GLY A 636 -5.08 -28.33 -1.85
C GLY A 636 -3.55 -28.29 -1.93
N ARG A 637 -3.07 -27.19 -2.49
CA ARG A 637 -1.64 -26.82 -2.51
C ARG A 637 -1.50 -25.32 -2.46
N PHE A 638 -0.38 -24.83 -1.95
CA PHE A 638 -0.07 -23.41 -2.07
C PHE A 638 0.27 -23.01 -3.51
N ARG A 639 -0.28 -21.88 -3.95
CA ARG A 639 0.07 -21.23 -5.21
C ARG A 639 0.50 -19.78 -4.94
N PRO A 640 1.71 -19.34 -5.37
CA PRO A 640 2.78 -20.18 -5.94
C PRO A 640 3.32 -21.21 -4.93
N SER A 641 3.78 -22.35 -5.43
CA SER A 641 4.51 -23.33 -4.65
C SER A 641 6.00 -22.97 -4.66
N LEU A 642 6.64 -23.09 -3.50
CA LEU A 642 8.09 -23.02 -3.35
C LEU A 642 8.55 -24.42 -2.94
N PRO A 643 8.82 -25.31 -3.90
CA PRO A 643 9.22 -26.67 -3.58
C PRO A 643 10.61 -26.67 -2.92
N LEU A 644 10.74 -27.44 -1.84
CA LEU A 644 12.02 -27.73 -1.22
C LEU A 644 12.64 -28.94 -1.92
N THR A 645 13.92 -28.86 -2.21
CA THR A 645 14.68 -29.99 -2.76
C THR A 645 15.00 -31.01 -1.66
N ARG A 646 15.33 -32.25 -2.07
CA ARG A 646 15.78 -33.29 -1.13
C ARG A 646 17.04 -32.86 -0.38
N ASP A 647 17.93 -32.15 -1.04
CA ASP A 647 19.22 -31.72 -0.46
C ASP A 647 19.00 -30.63 0.60
N GLU A 648 18.08 -29.68 0.35
CA GLU A 648 17.69 -28.68 1.35
C GLU A 648 17.07 -29.33 2.59
N LEU A 649 16.16 -30.30 2.43
CA LEU A 649 15.56 -31.04 3.52
C LEU A 649 16.60 -31.86 4.30
N ALA A 650 17.52 -32.52 3.60
CA ALA A 650 18.60 -33.29 4.20
C ALA A 650 19.56 -32.40 4.99
N SER A 651 19.87 -31.19 4.48
CA SER A 651 20.70 -30.19 5.19
C SER A 651 20.08 -29.73 6.51
N CYS A 652 18.75 -29.72 6.59
CA CYS A 652 17.98 -29.46 7.81
C CYS A 652 17.83 -30.67 8.73
N GLY A 653 18.48 -31.78 8.42
CA GLY A 653 18.42 -33.02 9.23
C GLY A 653 17.16 -33.86 8.98
N LEU A 654 16.38 -33.58 7.97
CA LEU A 654 15.18 -34.35 7.60
C LEU A 654 15.56 -35.47 6.62
N TRP A 655 15.66 -36.69 7.11
CA TRP A 655 16.09 -37.87 6.35
C TRP A 655 14.93 -38.77 5.91
N ASP A 656 13.81 -38.79 6.64
CA ASP A 656 12.62 -39.59 6.30
C ASP A 656 11.65 -38.76 5.43
N LEU A 657 11.98 -38.66 4.15
CA LEU A 657 11.18 -37.88 3.21
C LEU A 657 9.90 -38.60 2.78
N ASN A 658 9.82 -39.93 2.91
CA ASN A 658 8.62 -40.67 2.54
C ASN A 658 7.43 -40.24 3.38
N ARG A 659 7.64 -39.96 4.66
CA ARG A 659 6.60 -39.45 5.55
C ARG A 659 6.05 -38.08 5.14
N LEU A 660 6.83 -37.27 4.43
CA LEU A 660 6.46 -35.95 3.96
C LEU A 660 5.86 -35.95 2.55
N THR A 661 6.22 -36.94 1.72
CA THR A 661 5.91 -36.94 0.28
C THR A 661 4.94 -38.03 -0.14
N GLN A 662 4.67 -39.01 0.74
CA GLN A 662 3.76 -40.12 0.47
C GLN A 662 2.60 -40.13 1.45
N PRO A 663 1.43 -40.62 1.06
CA PRO A 663 0.32 -40.84 2.00
C PRO A 663 0.79 -41.70 3.18
N TYR A 664 0.55 -41.21 4.40
CA TYR A 664 0.87 -41.96 5.61
C TYR A 664 -0.31 -42.85 6.01
N ILE A 665 -0.19 -44.15 5.69
CA ILE A 665 -1.21 -45.14 5.98
C ILE A 665 -1.05 -45.62 7.42
N GLN A 666 -2.01 -45.33 8.28
CA GLN A 666 -2.07 -45.83 9.64
C GLN A 666 -2.71 -47.22 9.64
N TRP A 667 -1.92 -48.25 9.37
CA TRP A 667 -2.39 -49.62 9.22
C TRP A 667 -3.24 -50.09 10.38
N HIS A 668 -2.87 -49.78 11.61
CA HIS A 668 -3.62 -50.19 12.81
C HIS A 668 -5.01 -49.58 12.87
N GLU A 669 -5.24 -48.36 12.40
CA GLU A 669 -6.55 -47.76 12.30
C GLU A 669 -7.38 -48.42 11.19
N LEU A 670 -6.75 -48.67 10.03
CA LEU A 670 -7.41 -49.38 8.94
C LEU A 670 -7.83 -50.79 9.34
N GLU A 671 -7.01 -51.51 10.10
CA GLU A 671 -7.32 -52.83 10.62
C GLU A 671 -8.53 -52.79 11.56
N ILE A 672 -8.62 -51.78 12.41
CA ILE A 672 -9.76 -51.56 13.30
C ILE A 672 -11.04 -51.29 12.50
N ILE A 673 -10.95 -50.46 11.44
CA ILE A 673 -12.12 -50.04 10.66
C ILE A 673 -12.58 -51.12 9.67
N PHE A 674 -11.63 -51.75 8.96
CA PHE A 674 -11.92 -52.64 7.82
C PHE A 674 -11.65 -54.12 8.08
N GLY A 675 -11.04 -54.47 9.23
CA GLY A 675 -10.76 -55.85 9.58
C GLY A 675 -10.00 -56.62 8.50
N GLU A 676 -10.53 -57.78 8.12
CA GLU A 676 -9.93 -58.66 7.08
C GLU A 676 -9.85 -58.02 5.68
N HIS A 677 -10.57 -56.92 5.43
CA HIS A 677 -10.56 -56.22 4.13
C HIS A 677 -9.53 -55.09 4.07
N VAL A 678 -8.70 -54.90 5.08
CA VAL A 678 -7.72 -53.82 5.18
C VAL A 678 -6.79 -53.75 3.97
N HIS A 679 -6.30 -54.87 3.51
CA HIS A 679 -5.37 -54.92 2.37
C HIS A 679 -6.04 -54.55 1.04
N ASP A 680 -7.30 -54.98 0.84
CA ASP A 680 -8.08 -54.64 -0.34
C ASP A 680 -8.41 -53.16 -0.40
N VAL A 681 -8.75 -52.58 0.74
CA VAL A 681 -9.02 -51.14 0.84
C VAL A 681 -7.76 -50.33 0.61
N ALA A 682 -6.68 -50.68 1.29
CA ALA A 682 -5.41 -49.97 1.15
C ALA A 682 -4.91 -49.98 -0.30
N TYR A 683 -4.90 -51.17 -0.92
CA TYR A 683 -4.44 -51.33 -2.30
C TYR A 683 -5.32 -50.62 -3.33
N ARG A 684 -6.64 -50.61 -3.11
CA ARG A 684 -7.59 -50.05 -4.08
C ARG A 684 -7.75 -48.54 -3.98
N TYR A 685 -7.55 -47.93 -2.80
CA TYR A 685 -7.90 -46.55 -2.54
C TYR A 685 -6.78 -45.69 -1.96
N MET A 686 -5.67 -46.30 -1.48
CA MET A 686 -4.64 -45.57 -0.74
C MET A 686 -3.21 -45.78 -1.30
N ILE A 687 -2.97 -46.77 -2.08
CA ILE A 687 -1.71 -47.10 -2.79
C ILE A 687 -2.03 -47.10 -4.31
#